data_e266f0bafbc7e4b441b3655f4d0d9809
#
_entry.id   e266f0bafbc7e4b441b3655f4d0d9809
#
_cell.length_a   1.000
_cell.length_b   1.000
_cell.length_c   1.000
_cell.angle_alpha   90.00
_cell.angle_beta   90.00
_cell.angle_gamma   90.00
#
_symmetry.space_group_name_H-M   'P 1'
#
loop_
_entity.id
_entity.type
_entity.pdbx_description
1 polymer ?
#
loop_
_entity_poly.entity_id
_entity_poly.type
_entity_poly.pdbx_seq_one_letter_code
_entity_poly.pdbx_strand_id
1 'polypeptide(L)'
;MKKTIPVIGMACSVCAANVERKLNSLDGINSATVSLAGRTALVDFNPEQITLEDMKREISNAGYDLVIEEDRSAEEINRREFTLLKRKTIGSWIFTLLVMAFSMGWISMGAESELATRNINNQMALIIALVNMIWCGKGFYISAWKQLKHVTANMDSLVALSTMIAFLLSSFNTFWGDDVWGTRDIEWHTYFDASVMIITFVLTGRCLEEKAKDSTSSSIRHLMGLQPKTARLIDGDKIEEVPLSTIGRGDVIEVRAGEKIPVDGIVTEAESFMTADAAYIDEAMITGEPTPVAKRKGDSVMAGTIPSQGKLRMRAMQIGEKTALAQIIRMVQEAQGSKAPVQRIVDKAALVFVPVVAAIALVTFIVWWAIGGNAALPQAILSAVAVLVIACPCAMGLATPTALMVGMGKAAEKQILIKDAAALERLRKVDALVIDKTGTLTIPNQNVDFTKADDIDLETRETLKPNAAEAMSILQKEGIEVWMMSGDKEEAASYWAQKAGIKHYQSKVKPDDKQALVKKLQDEGKRVMMVGDGINDTQALALADVSMAIGKGTDVAMDVAQVTLMGDDLLAIPEAVKLSRKTVSMIWQNLFWAFVYNIVCIPLAAGALYIFGIDFQITPMWASGLMACSSLSVVLNSLRLKLG
;
A
#
# COMPACT_ATOMS: atom_id res chain seq x y z
N MET A 1 -7.78 -15.61 -16.53
CA MET A 1 -6.54 -15.86 -15.74
C MET A 1 -6.17 -14.60 -14.98
N LYS A 2 -5.91 -14.73 -13.67
CA LYS A 2 -5.45 -13.57 -12.86
C LYS A 2 -3.94 -13.62 -12.71
N LYS A 3 -3.25 -12.51 -12.98
CA LYS A 3 -1.80 -12.39 -12.80
C LYS A 3 -1.42 -11.01 -12.28
N THR A 4 -0.49 -10.96 -11.31
CA THR A 4 0.09 -9.71 -10.81
C THR A 4 1.39 -9.45 -11.57
N ILE A 5 1.48 -8.30 -12.25
CA ILE A 5 2.58 -7.95 -13.14
C ILE A 5 3.24 -6.67 -12.62
N PRO A 6 4.57 -6.63 -12.39
CA PRO A 6 5.27 -5.41 -12.02
C PRO A 6 5.21 -4.35 -13.14
N VAL A 7 5.00 -3.09 -12.75
CA VAL A 7 4.89 -1.94 -13.67
C VAL A 7 5.98 -0.92 -13.36
N ILE A 8 6.76 -0.56 -14.37
CA ILE A 8 7.83 0.43 -14.28
C ILE A 8 7.36 1.78 -14.84
N GLY A 9 7.87 2.88 -14.27
CA GLY A 9 7.64 4.24 -14.77
C GLY A 9 6.45 4.97 -14.13
N MET A 10 5.75 4.35 -13.16
CA MET A 10 4.68 5.02 -12.42
C MET A 10 5.26 5.88 -11.28
N ALA A 11 5.14 7.19 -11.41
CA ALA A 11 5.63 8.15 -10.42
C ALA A 11 4.53 8.76 -9.54
N CYS A 12 3.25 8.62 -9.93
CA CYS A 12 2.13 9.27 -9.22
C CYS A 12 0.81 8.49 -9.43
N SER A 13 -0.21 8.83 -8.64
CA SER A 13 -1.55 8.22 -8.73
C SER A 13 -2.20 8.39 -10.11
N VAL A 14 -1.97 9.53 -10.77
CA VAL A 14 -2.45 9.76 -12.14
C VAL A 14 -1.79 8.79 -13.12
N CYS A 15 -0.51 8.49 -12.93
CA CYS A 15 0.21 7.50 -13.75
C CYS A 15 -0.42 6.10 -13.59
N ALA A 16 -0.69 5.68 -12.36
CA ALA A 16 -1.34 4.40 -12.09
C ALA A 16 -2.76 4.35 -12.68
N ALA A 17 -3.53 5.44 -12.60
CA ALA A 17 -4.85 5.53 -13.20
C ALA A 17 -4.81 5.48 -14.74
N ASN A 18 -3.77 6.04 -15.37
CA ASN A 18 -3.59 5.97 -16.82
C ASN A 18 -3.25 4.55 -17.27
N VAL A 19 -2.35 3.86 -16.59
CA VAL A 19 -2.01 2.44 -16.87
C VAL A 19 -3.25 1.57 -16.71
N GLU A 20 -4.01 1.75 -15.60
CA GLU A 20 -5.23 1.01 -15.33
C GLU A 20 -6.29 1.22 -16.42
N ARG A 21 -6.52 2.48 -16.82
CA ARG A 21 -7.45 2.80 -17.90
C ARG A 21 -7.02 2.17 -19.23
N LYS A 22 -5.73 2.25 -19.57
CA LYS A 22 -5.19 1.67 -20.80
C LYS A 22 -5.34 0.16 -20.80
N LEU A 23 -5.01 -0.54 -19.71
CA LEU A 23 -5.21 -1.98 -19.58
C LEU A 23 -6.68 -2.35 -19.73
N ASN A 24 -7.58 -1.68 -19.00
CA ASN A 24 -9.03 -1.95 -19.08
C ASN A 24 -9.66 -1.61 -20.45
N SER A 25 -8.95 -0.89 -21.32
CA SER A 25 -9.40 -0.59 -22.70
C SER A 25 -8.97 -1.62 -23.73
N LEU A 26 -8.18 -2.64 -23.33
CA LEU A 26 -7.71 -3.68 -24.26
C LEU A 26 -8.71 -4.83 -24.32
N ASP A 27 -8.98 -5.30 -25.52
CA ASP A 27 -9.83 -6.48 -25.75
C ASP A 27 -9.17 -7.72 -25.13
N GLY A 28 -9.96 -8.54 -24.45
CA GLY A 28 -9.49 -9.74 -23.76
C GLY A 28 -9.10 -9.52 -22.29
N ILE A 29 -9.18 -8.28 -21.76
CA ILE A 29 -9.02 -7.98 -20.34
C ILE A 29 -10.40 -7.85 -19.68
N ASN A 30 -10.68 -8.71 -18.69
CA ASN A 30 -11.91 -8.67 -17.89
C ASN A 30 -11.87 -7.53 -16.88
N SER A 31 -10.74 -7.39 -16.19
CA SER A 31 -10.49 -6.30 -15.24
C SER A 31 -8.99 -6.13 -15.00
N ALA A 32 -8.56 -4.89 -14.84
CA ALA A 32 -7.23 -4.56 -14.39
C ALA A 32 -7.29 -3.53 -13.26
N THR A 33 -6.52 -3.75 -12.20
CA THR A 33 -6.36 -2.82 -11.08
C THR A 33 -4.86 -2.56 -10.89
N VAL A 34 -4.48 -1.28 -10.82
CA VAL A 34 -3.08 -0.88 -10.75
C VAL A 34 -2.78 -0.25 -9.40
N SER A 35 -1.82 -0.81 -8.69
CA SER A 35 -1.32 -0.31 -7.41
C SER A 35 -0.07 0.54 -7.62
N LEU A 36 -0.15 1.84 -7.28
CA LEU A 36 1.03 2.69 -7.24
C LEU A 36 2.01 2.26 -6.14
N ALA A 37 1.50 1.89 -4.97
CA ALA A 37 2.30 1.51 -3.82
C ALA A 37 3.06 0.20 -4.05
N GLY A 38 2.37 -0.81 -4.58
CA GLY A 38 2.97 -2.11 -4.94
C GLY A 38 3.78 -2.06 -6.25
N ARG A 39 3.60 -1.01 -7.07
CA ARG A 39 4.13 -0.93 -8.45
C ARG A 39 3.74 -2.13 -9.30
N THR A 40 2.52 -2.61 -9.12
CA THR A 40 2.00 -3.81 -9.79
C THR A 40 0.65 -3.52 -10.43
N ALA A 41 0.36 -4.27 -11.49
CA ALA A 41 -0.96 -4.38 -12.08
C ALA A 41 -1.51 -5.79 -11.82
N LEU A 42 -2.64 -5.89 -11.15
CA LEU A 42 -3.41 -7.11 -11.05
C LEU A 42 -4.35 -7.15 -12.26
N VAL A 43 -4.12 -8.09 -13.17
CA VAL A 43 -4.85 -8.19 -14.42
C VAL A 43 -5.59 -9.53 -14.48
N ASP A 44 -6.89 -9.48 -14.70
CA ASP A 44 -7.71 -10.63 -15.04
C ASP A 44 -8.00 -10.61 -16.53
N PHE A 45 -7.48 -11.59 -17.28
CA PHE A 45 -7.52 -11.61 -18.73
C PHE A 45 -7.75 -13.01 -19.30
N ASN A 46 -8.21 -13.04 -20.56
CA ASN A 46 -8.34 -14.29 -21.32
C ASN A 46 -7.05 -14.52 -22.14
N PRO A 47 -6.23 -15.55 -21.81
CA PRO A 47 -4.97 -15.80 -22.50
C PRO A 47 -5.13 -16.22 -23.97
N GLU A 48 -6.33 -16.60 -24.41
CA GLU A 48 -6.62 -16.91 -25.82
C GLU A 48 -6.83 -15.64 -26.67
N GLN A 49 -7.15 -14.49 -26.04
CA GLN A 49 -7.45 -13.23 -26.72
C GLN A 49 -6.31 -12.23 -26.65
N ILE A 50 -5.55 -12.19 -25.56
CA ILE A 50 -4.46 -11.25 -25.36
C ILE A 50 -3.30 -11.91 -24.63
N THR A 51 -2.08 -11.67 -25.11
CA THR A 51 -0.85 -12.16 -24.49
C THR A 51 -0.23 -11.12 -23.55
N LEU A 52 0.65 -11.55 -22.65
CA LEU A 52 1.40 -10.63 -21.78
C LEU A 52 2.30 -9.67 -22.59
N GLU A 53 2.82 -10.13 -23.72
CA GLU A 53 3.65 -9.31 -24.62
C GLU A 53 2.85 -8.23 -25.32
N ASP A 54 1.59 -8.51 -25.72
CA ASP A 54 0.70 -7.50 -26.27
C ASP A 54 0.38 -6.42 -25.26
N MET A 55 0.07 -6.81 -24.01
CA MET A 55 -0.13 -5.87 -22.91
C MET A 55 1.12 -5.01 -22.69
N LYS A 56 2.31 -5.62 -22.67
CA LYS A 56 3.59 -4.91 -22.54
C LYS A 56 3.77 -3.88 -23.65
N ARG A 57 3.53 -4.26 -24.89
CA ARG A 57 3.65 -3.35 -26.04
C ARG A 57 2.71 -2.15 -25.93
N GLU A 58 1.45 -2.38 -25.57
CA GLU A 58 0.45 -1.32 -25.41
C GLU A 58 0.75 -0.38 -24.25
N ILE A 59 1.25 -0.91 -23.15
CA ILE A 59 1.66 -0.11 -21.99
C ILE A 59 2.97 0.64 -22.25
N SER A 60 3.90 0.06 -23.02
CA SER A 60 5.12 0.75 -23.47
C SER A 60 4.79 1.93 -24.38
N ASN A 61 3.80 1.79 -25.27
CA ASN A 61 3.30 2.89 -26.09
C ASN A 61 2.72 4.03 -25.24
N ALA A 62 2.06 3.71 -24.13
CA ALA A 62 1.55 4.70 -23.19
C ALA A 62 2.65 5.33 -22.29
N GLY A 63 3.90 4.87 -22.44
CA GLY A 63 5.05 5.47 -21.74
C GLY A 63 5.44 4.81 -20.41
N TYR A 64 4.88 3.65 -20.12
CA TYR A 64 5.20 2.80 -18.97
C TYR A 64 5.75 1.45 -19.47
N ASP A 65 6.18 0.56 -18.58
CA ASP A 65 6.66 -0.76 -18.98
C ASP A 65 6.13 -1.85 -18.02
N LEU A 66 5.84 -3.06 -18.59
CA LEU A 66 5.45 -4.25 -17.84
C LEU A 66 6.62 -5.23 -17.81
N VAL A 67 6.95 -5.73 -16.62
CA VAL A 67 8.00 -6.74 -16.44
C VAL A 67 7.40 -8.12 -16.55
N ILE A 68 7.67 -8.81 -17.64
CA ILE A 68 7.12 -10.15 -17.92
C ILE A 68 8.16 -11.25 -17.62
N GLU A 69 9.45 -10.91 -17.61
CA GLU A 69 10.53 -11.86 -17.37
C GLU A 69 10.52 -12.39 -15.94
N GLU A 70 10.44 -13.71 -15.76
CA GLU A 70 10.44 -14.39 -14.46
C GLU A 70 11.78 -14.30 -13.72
N ASP A 71 12.88 -14.01 -14.41
CA ASP A 71 14.24 -13.97 -13.85
C ASP A 71 14.58 -12.70 -13.05
N ARG A 72 13.72 -11.66 -13.08
CA ARG A 72 13.98 -10.43 -12.33
C ARG A 72 12.91 -10.21 -11.28
N SER A 73 13.27 -10.38 -10.03
CA SER A 73 12.36 -10.08 -8.93
C SER A 73 12.00 -8.57 -8.94
N ALA A 74 10.74 -8.25 -8.68
CA ALA A 74 10.27 -6.87 -8.54
C ALA A 74 11.12 -6.07 -7.53
N GLU A 75 11.70 -6.76 -6.54
CA GLU A 75 12.59 -6.17 -5.54
C GLU A 75 13.92 -5.70 -6.11
N GLU A 76 14.54 -6.47 -7.02
CA GLU A 76 15.81 -6.07 -7.65
C GLU A 76 15.63 -4.83 -8.53
N ILE A 77 14.52 -4.76 -9.25
CA ILE A 77 14.17 -3.61 -10.07
C ILE A 77 13.96 -2.38 -9.20
N ASN A 78 13.16 -2.49 -8.14
CA ASN A 78 12.91 -1.40 -7.19
C ASN A 78 14.21 -0.93 -6.51
N ARG A 79 15.10 -1.84 -6.13
CA ARG A 79 16.40 -1.51 -5.53
C ARG A 79 17.32 -0.76 -6.49
N ARG A 80 17.33 -1.15 -7.77
CA ARG A 80 18.11 -0.44 -8.82
C ARG A 80 17.55 0.96 -9.06
N GLU A 81 16.22 1.10 -9.20
CA GLU A 81 15.57 2.39 -9.36
C GLU A 81 15.82 3.31 -8.16
N PHE A 82 15.71 2.81 -6.95
CA PHE A 82 16.01 3.58 -5.73
C PHE A 82 17.47 4.04 -5.68
N THR A 83 18.41 3.17 -6.07
CA THR A 83 19.84 3.51 -6.11
C THR A 83 20.10 4.61 -7.13
N LEU A 84 19.48 4.55 -8.31
CA LEU A 84 19.57 5.60 -9.33
C LEU A 84 18.95 6.90 -8.85
N LEU A 85 17.79 6.84 -8.20
CA LEU A 85 17.12 8.01 -7.61
C LEU A 85 18.01 8.68 -6.57
N LYS A 86 18.60 7.90 -5.65
CA LYS A 86 19.54 8.40 -4.63
C LYS A 86 20.76 9.09 -5.25
N ARG A 87 21.37 8.50 -6.30
CA ARG A 87 22.51 9.11 -7.00
C ARG A 87 22.13 10.44 -7.66
N LYS A 88 20.96 10.50 -8.32
CA LYS A 88 20.44 11.74 -8.92
C LYS A 88 20.15 12.80 -7.87
N THR A 89 19.57 12.43 -6.73
CA THR A 89 19.31 13.35 -5.63
C THR A 89 20.58 13.96 -5.07
N ILE A 90 21.59 13.13 -4.79
CA ILE A 90 22.90 13.62 -4.31
C ILE A 90 23.56 14.52 -5.34
N GLY A 91 23.60 14.13 -6.61
CA GLY A 91 24.14 14.95 -7.69
C GLY A 91 23.41 16.28 -7.85
N SER A 92 22.09 16.28 -7.76
CA SER A 92 21.29 17.50 -7.83
C SER A 92 21.58 18.46 -6.66
N TRP A 93 21.80 17.96 -5.44
CA TRP A 93 22.25 18.78 -4.31
C TRP A 93 23.60 19.44 -4.56
N ILE A 94 24.57 18.72 -5.14
CA ILE A 94 25.87 19.27 -5.50
C ILE A 94 25.71 20.40 -6.51
N PHE A 95 24.94 20.20 -7.58
CA PHE A 95 24.69 21.25 -8.58
C PHE A 95 23.94 22.45 -7.99
N THR A 96 22.98 22.21 -7.09
CA THR A 96 22.25 23.29 -6.42
C THR A 96 23.18 24.16 -5.58
N LEU A 97 24.04 23.54 -4.77
CA LEU A 97 25.01 24.28 -3.96
C LEU A 97 25.98 25.10 -4.84
N LEU A 98 26.41 24.55 -5.97
CA LEU A 98 27.26 25.27 -6.91
C LEU A 98 26.53 26.45 -7.55
N VAL A 99 25.30 26.28 -8.04
CA VAL A 99 24.50 27.37 -8.62
C VAL A 99 24.26 28.45 -7.58
N MET A 100 23.91 28.08 -6.33
CA MET A 100 23.72 29.07 -5.25
C MET A 100 25.02 29.84 -4.95
N ALA A 101 26.18 29.16 -4.94
CA ALA A 101 27.44 29.80 -4.67
C ALA A 101 27.81 30.86 -5.74
N PHE A 102 27.47 30.59 -7.01
CA PHE A 102 27.63 31.59 -8.08
C PHE A 102 26.57 32.69 -8.03
N SER A 103 25.29 32.34 -7.81
CA SER A 103 24.21 33.31 -7.76
C SER A 103 24.30 34.26 -6.57
N MET A 104 24.79 33.79 -5.41
CA MET A 104 25.00 34.60 -4.20
C MET A 104 26.38 35.32 -4.18
N GLY A 105 27.21 35.13 -5.21
CA GLY A 105 28.51 35.76 -5.29
C GLY A 105 29.55 35.21 -4.29
N TRP A 106 29.30 34.04 -3.66
CA TRP A 106 30.31 33.38 -2.77
C TRP A 106 31.54 32.90 -3.53
N ILE A 107 31.35 32.55 -4.80
CA ILE A 107 32.42 32.23 -5.74
C ILE A 107 32.34 33.27 -6.84
N SER A 108 33.32 34.15 -6.94
CA SER A 108 33.45 35.07 -8.07
C SER A 108 34.67 34.72 -8.88
N MET A 109 34.51 34.45 -10.17
CA MET A 109 35.63 34.39 -11.09
C MET A 109 36.00 35.84 -11.46
N GLY A 110 36.92 36.43 -10.71
CA GLY A 110 37.27 37.83 -10.76
C GLY A 110 37.47 38.36 -12.19
N ALA A 111 36.67 39.32 -12.58
CA ALA A 111 36.81 40.11 -13.78
C ALA A 111 37.08 41.58 -13.39
N GLU A 112 37.62 42.37 -14.32
CA GLU A 112 38.03 43.77 -14.09
C GLU A 112 36.87 44.70 -13.74
N SER A 113 35.62 44.26 -13.92
CA SER A 113 34.41 45.02 -13.57
C SER A 113 33.35 44.15 -12.89
N GLU A 114 32.54 44.78 -12.03
CA GLU A 114 31.43 44.13 -11.31
C GLU A 114 30.39 43.53 -12.27
N LEU A 115 30.16 44.19 -13.40
CA LEU A 115 29.25 43.77 -14.45
C LEU A 115 29.75 42.55 -15.21
N ALA A 116 31.06 42.49 -15.51
CA ALA A 116 31.66 41.30 -16.14
C ALA A 116 31.64 40.10 -15.21
N THR A 117 31.90 40.30 -13.91
CA THR A 117 31.84 39.28 -12.88
C THR A 117 30.41 38.70 -12.78
N ARG A 118 29.35 39.55 -12.76
CA ARG A 118 27.94 39.10 -12.75
C ARG A 118 27.62 38.29 -13.99
N ASN A 119 28.05 38.70 -15.18
CA ASN A 119 27.77 37.99 -16.43
C ASN A 119 28.46 36.61 -16.48
N ILE A 120 29.70 36.51 -16.02
CA ILE A 120 30.41 35.22 -15.93
C ILE A 120 29.73 34.30 -14.94
N ASN A 121 29.36 34.78 -13.76
CA ASN A 121 28.64 33.98 -12.75
C ASN A 121 27.30 33.46 -13.28
N ASN A 122 26.53 34.29 -13.98
CA ASN A 122 25.25 33.89 -14.58
C ASN A 122 25.45 32.84 -15.69
N GLN A 123 26.49 32.96 -16.52
CA GLN A 123 26.82 31.95 -17.54
C GLN A 123 27.25 30.62 -16.90
N MET A 124 28.01 30.63 -15.82
CA MET A 124 28.38 29.43 -15.08
C MET A 124 27.17 28.78 -14.44
N ALA A 125 26.27 29.58 -13.80
CA ALA A 125 25.02 29.10 -13.24
C ALA A 125 24.12 28.48 -14.32
N LEU A 126 24.06 29.07 -15.52
CA LEU A 126 23.32 28.54 -16.68
C LEU A 126 23.84 27.14 -17.06
N ILE A 127 25.16 26.97 -17.23
CA ILE A 127 25.76 25.69 -17.63
C ILE A 127 25.49 24.62 -16.58
N ILE A 128 25.68 24.94 -15.30
CA ILE A 128 25.46 24.00 -14.21
C ILE A 128 23.97 23.62 -14.10
N ALA A 129 23.06 24.61 -14.23
CA ALA A 129 21.61 24.36 -14.22
C ALA A 129 21.20 23.47 -15.41
N LEU A 130 21.73 23.71 -16.60
CA LEU A 130 21.48 22.89 -17.78
C LEU A 130 21.92 21.43 -17.57
N VAL A 131 23.10 21.22 -17.00
CA VAL A 131 23.60 19.87 -16.67
C VAL A 131 22.68 19.19 -15.64
N ASN A 132 22.24 19.92 -14.61
CA ASN A 132 21.29 19.38 -13.63
C ASN A 132 19.97 18.99 -14.30
N MET A 133 19.41 19.83 -15.18
CA MET A 133 18.19 19.54 -15.92
C MET A 133 18.31 18.29 -16.80
N ILE A 134 19.44 18.15 -17.53
CA ILE A 134 19.66 17.03 -18.46
C ILE A 134 19.96 15.73 -17.70
N TRP A 135 20.72 15.76 -16.63
CA TRP A 135 21.13 14.54 -15.94
C TRP A 135 20.15 14.14 -14.82
N CYS A 136 19.83 15.04 -13.91
CA CYS A 136 18.95 14.78 -12.77
C CYS A 136 17.48 14.89 -13.17
N GLY A 137 17.13 15.94 -13.93
CA GLY A 137 15.76 16.29 -14.33
C GLY A 137 15.22 15.53 -15.55
N LYS A 138 16.06 14.80 -16.31
CA LYS A 138 15.68 14.11 -17.57
C LYS A 138 14.34 13.35 -17.49
N GLY A 139 14.08 12.67 -16.38
CA GLY A 139 12.88 11.89 -16.17
C GLY A 139 11.59 12.74 -16.23
N PHE A 140 11.64 13.95 -15.65
CA PHE A 140 10.49 14.88 -15.63
C PHE A 140 10.14 15.34 -17.05
N TYR A 141 11.13 15.71 -17.85
CA TYR A 141 10.91 16.19 -19.23
C TYR A 141 10.42 15.10 -20.16
N ILE A 142 10.97 13.87 -20.05
CA ILE A 142 10.51 12.72 -20.83
C ILE A 142 9.07 12.38 -20.47
N SER A 143 8.74 12.33 -19.16
CA SER A 143 7.38 12.07 -18.68
C SER A 143 6.41 13.16 -19.18
N ALA A 144 6.78 14.43 -19.03
CA ALA A 144 5.96 15.55 -19.50
C ALA A 144 5.69 15.50 -21.01
N TRP A 145 6.72 15.18 -21.81
CA TRP A 145 6.57 15.07 -23.27
C TRP A 145 5.63 13.93 -23.69
N LYS A 146 5.73 12.79 -23.01
CA LYS A 146 4.83 11.65 -23.24
C LYS A 146 3.38 12.00 -22.88
N GLN A 147 3.18 12.65 -21.72
CA GLN A 147 1.84 13.07 -21.29
C GLN A 147 1.23 14.10 -22.24
N LEU A 148 2.04 15.05 -22.74
CA LEU A 148 1.56 16.05 -23.70
C LEU A 148 1.03 15.40 -25.00
N LYS A 149 1.68 14.35 -25.50
CA LYS A 149 1.21 13.60 -26.68
C LYS A 149 -0.15 12.95 -26.48
N HIS A 150 -0.48 12.59 -25.22
CA HIS A 150 -1.77 11.96 -24.87
C HIS A 150 -2.80 12.96 -24.31
N VAL A 151 -2.52 14.28 -24.39
CA VAL A 151 -3.38 15.36 -23.88
C VAL A 151 -3.74 15.13 -22.41
N THR A 152 -2.78 14.64 -21.64
CA THR A 152 -2.88 14.45 -20.19
C THR A 152 -1.78 15.22 -19.48
N ALA A 153 -1.96 15.50 -18.20
CA ALA A 153 -0.95 16.16 -17.38
C ALA A 153 -0.77 15.40 -16.07
N ASN A 154 0.44 15.35 -15.58
CA ASN A 154 0.79 14.76 -14.30
C ASN A 154 1.72 15.72 -13.53
N MET A 155 2.15 15.30 -12.34
CA MET A 155 3.09 16.04 -11.52
C MET A 155 4.39 16.40 -12.29
N ASP A 156 4.92 15.45 -13.07
CA ASP A 156 6.16 15.68 -13.83
C ASP A 156 5.99 16.78 -14.87
N SER A 157 4.78 16.90 -15.44
CA SER A 157 4.44 17.98 -16.38
C SER A 157 4.51 19.35 -15.71
N LEU A 158 4.03 19.48 -14.47
CA LEU A 158 4.10 20.74 -13.72
C LEU A 158 5.54 21.11 -13.36
N VAL A 159 6.32 20.13 -12.88
CA VAL A 159 7.74 20.32 -12.57
C VAL A 159 8.54 20.70 -13.81
N ALA A 160 8.34 19.98 -14.92
CA ALA A 160 9.02 20.25 -16.19
C ALA A 160 8.68 21.65 -16.72
N LEU A 161 7.41 22.04 -16.69
CA LEU A 161 6.95 23.35 -17.12
C LEU A 161 7.56 24.46 -16.25
N SER A 162 7.47 24.32 -14.93
CA SER A 162 7.98 25.31 -13.97
C SER A 162 9.49 25.52 -14.09
N THR A 163 10.26 24.43 -14.16
CA THR A 163 11.73 24.52 -14.27
C THR A 163 12.15 25.03 -15.63
N MET A 164 11.44 24.68 -16.71
CA MET A 164 11.71 25.19 -18.05
C MET A 164 11.46 26.70 -18.14
N ILE A 165 10.33 27.19 -17.59
CA ILE A 165 10.01 28.62 -17.57
C ILE A 165 11.06 29.40 -16.78
N ALA A 166 11.42 28.94 -15.57
CA ALA A 166 12.45 29.59 -14.76
C ALA A 166 13.81 29.61 -15.46
N PHE A 167 14.21 28.51 -16.10
CA PHE A 167 15.44 28.40 -16.85
C PHE A 167 15.48 29.31 -18.08
N LEU A 168 14.41 29.32 -18.89
CA LEU A 168 14.33 30.16 -20.09
C LEU A 168 14.33 31.64 -19.75
N LEU A 169 13.57 32.06 -18.73
CA LEU A 169 13.58 33.46 -18.25
C LEU A 169 14.98 33.87 -17.80
N SER A 170 15.65 33.02 -17.02
CA SER A 170 17.01 33.28 -16.54
C SER A 170 18.04 33.33 -17.67
N SER A 171 17.89 32.45 -18.66
CA SER A 171 18.73 32.45 -19.86
C SER A 171 18.52 33.73 -20.68
N PHE A 172 17.25 34.15 -20.88
CA PHE A 172 16.93 35.41 -21.54
C PHE A 172 17.55 36.57 -20.79
N ASN A 173 17.39 36.66 -19.47
CA ASN A 173 17.94 37.71 -18.65
C ASN A 173 19.49 37.74 -18.68
N THR A 174 20.14 36.58 -18.77
CA THR A 174 21.62 36.48 -18.84
C THR A 174 22.17 37.10 -20.13
N PHE A 175 21.50 36.93 -21.27
CA PHE A 175 21.99 37.41 -22.56
C PHE A 175 21.44 38.74 -23.02
N TRP A 176 20.21 39.05 -22.67
CA TRP A 176 19.49 40.26 -23.14
C TRP A 176 18.91 41.13 -22.00
N GLY A 177 19.19 40.78 -20.74
CA GLY A 177 18.62 41.46 -19.58
C GLY A 177 18.98 42.96 -19.54
N ASP A 178 20.23 43.31 -19.75
CA ASP A 178 20.69 44.70 -19.75
C ASP A 178 20.09 45.51 -20.90
N ASP A 179 19.93 44.90 -22.09
CA ASP A 179 19.37 45.60 -23.28
C ASP A 179 17.87 45.81 -23.17
N VAL A 180 17.14 44.86 -22.61
CA VAL A 180 15.67 44.92 -22.58
C VAL A 180 15.14 45.59 -21.33
N TRP A 181 15.70 45.29 -20.17
CA TRP A 181 15.24 45.75 -18.86
C TRP A 181 16.02 46.97 -18.39
N GLY A 182 17.36 47.00 -18.57
CA GLY A 182 18.22 48.11 -18.14
C GLY A 182 17.89 49.42 -18.84
N THR A 183 17.48 49.39 -20.12
CA THR A 183 16.98 50.58 -20.84
C THR A 183 15.66 51.15 -20.31
N ARG A 184 14.97 50.39 -19.43
CA ARG A 184 13.67 50.74 -18.84
C ARG A 184 13.73 50.99 -17.34
N ASP A 185 14.94 51.06 -16.75
CA ASP A 185 15.18 51.14 -15.30
C ASP A 185 14.49 50.02 -14.47
N ILE A 186 14.36 48.82 -15.06
CA ILE A 186 13.80 47.66 -14.39
C ILE A 186 14.94 46.78 -13.90
N GLU A 187 15.04 46.55 -12.58
CA GLU A 187 15.96 45.56 -12.01
C GLU A 187 15.57 44.17 -12.45
N TRP A 188 16.57 43.42 -12.92
CA TRP A 188 16.38 42.03 -13.34
C TRP A 188 17.33 41.10 -12.62
N HIS A 189 16.86 39.88 -12.38
CA HIS A 189 17.60 38.81 -11.72
C HIS A 189 17.55 37.52 -12.53
N THR A 190 18.47 36.63 -12.25
CA THR A 190 18.43 35.26 -12.76
C THR A 190 17.85 34.34 -11.69
N TYR A 191 17.14 33.28 -12.10
CA TYR A 191 16.42 32.31 -11.25
C TYR A 191 16.87 30.88 -11.57
N PHE A 192 18.16 30.69 -11.91
CA PHE A 192 18.73 29.35 -12.12
C PHE A 192 18.68 28.54 -10.85
N ASP A 193 18.90 29.17 -9.70
CA ASP A 193 18.76 28.60 -8.36
C ASP A 193 17.36 28.02 -8.14
N ALA A 194 16.31 28.74 -8.50
CA ALA A 194 14.93 28.26 -8.41
C ALA A 194 14.73 27.00 -9.27
N SER A 195 15.22 27.00 -10.52
CA SER A 195 15.10 25.85 -11.42
C SER A 195 15.77 24.58 -10.87
N VAL A 196 17.02 24.70 -10.39
CA VAL A 196 17.76 23.56 -9.81
C VAL A 196 17.17 23.14 -8.46
N MET A 197 16.75 24.08 -7.63
CA MET A 197 16.14 23.79 -6.32
C MET A 197 14.83 23.02 -6.45
N ILE A 198 13.96 23.39 -7.40
CA ILE A 198 12.71 22.67 -7.66
C ILE A 198 13.03 21.19 -7.97
N ILE A 199 13.96 20.92 -8.89
CA ILE A 199 14.38 19.54 -9.23
C ILE A 199 14.92 18.82 -7.99
N THR A 200 15.79 19.48 -7.22
CA THR A 200 16.44 18.91 -6.05
C THR A 200 15.44 18.55 -4.94
N PHE A 201 14.53 19.46 -4.60
CA PHE A 201 13.52 19.18 -3.58
C PHE A 201 12.52 18.12 -4.03
N VAL A 202 12.11 18.11 -5.30
CA VAL A 202 11.24 17.06 -5.84
C VAL A 202 11.92 15.70 -5.80
N LEU A 203 13.19 15.59 -6.19
CA LEU A 203 13.97 14.35 -6.10
C LEU A 203 14.17 13.92 -4.65
N THR A 204 14.44 14.87 -3.75
CA THR A 204 14.57 14.59 -2.31
C THR A 204 13.26 14.06 -1.73
N GLY A 205 12.14 14.72 -2.04
CA GLY A 205 10.80 14.25 -1.65
C GLY A 205 10.53 12.83 -2.12
N ARG A 206 10.82 12.52 -3.39
CA ARG A 206 10.70 11.15 -3.94
C ARG A 206 11.63 10.15 -3.26
N CYS A 207 12.85 10.54 -2.95
CA CYS A 207 13.80 9.65 -2.27
C CYS A 207 13.34 9.30 -0.84
N LEU A 208 12.82 10.29 -0.11
CA LEU A 208 12.24 10.11 1.22
C LEU A 208 10.96 9.25 1.16
N GLU A 209 10.11 9.48 0.17
CA GLU A 209 8.90 8.70 -0.11
C GLU A 209 9.22 7.22 -0.35
N GLU A 210 10.19 6.92 -1.24
CA GLU A 210 10.59 5.55 -1.53
C GLU A 210 11.19 4.84 -0.31
N LYS A 211 12.04 5.54 0.44
CA LYS A 211 12.58 5.00 1.69
C LYS A 211 11.50 4.67 2.71
N ALA A 212 10.47 5.48 2.79
CA ALA A 212 9.36 5.28 3.70
C ALA A 212 8.44 4.13 3.24
N LYS A 213 8.16 4.00 1.95
CA LYS A 213 7.44 2.84 1.38
C LYS A 213 8.18 1.54 1.67
N ASP A 214 9.50 1.53 1.53
CA ASP A 214 10.32 0.36 1.85
C ASP A 214 10.19 -0.05 3.32
N SER A 215 10.13 0.90 4.24
CA SER A 215 9.87 0.65 5.67
C SER A 215 8.47 0.11 5.95
N THR A 216 7.45 0.48 5.16
CA THR A 216 6.08 0.00 5.35
C THR A 216 5.87 -1.43 4.86
N SER A 217 6.69 -1.90 3.91
CA SER A 217 6.64 -3.27 3.37
C SER A 217 7.41 -4.30 4.22
N SER A 218 7.96 -3.90 5.38
CA SER A 218 8.80 -4.76 6.21
C SER A 218 8.06 -6.00 6.74
N SER A 219 6.77 -5.89 7.08
CA SER A 219 5.95 -6.99 7.61
C SER A 219 5.79 -8.13 6.59
N ILE A 220 5.60 -7.78 5.30
CA ILE A 220 5.51 -8.79 4.23
C ILE A 220 6.86 -9.45 3.98
N ARG A 221 7.94 -8.64 3.96
CA ARG A 221 9.29 -9.22 3.85
C ARG A 221 9.61 -10.18 4.98
N HIS A 222 9.09 -9.92 6.18
CA HIS A 222 9.24 -10.85 7.30
C HIS A 222 8.53 -12.18 7.01
N LEU A 223 7.29 -12.15 6.51
CA LEU A 223 6.57 -13.36 6.09
C LEU A 223 7.26 -14.09 4.93
N MET A 224 7.70 -13.37 3.89
CA MET A 224 8.47 -13.97 2.78
C MET A 224 9.80 -14.57 3.26
N GLY A 225 10.42 -13.97 4.26
CA GLY A 225 11.63 -14.49 4.90
C GLY A 225 11.42 -15.80 5.66
N LEU A 226 10.20 -16.22 5.94
CA LEU A 226 9.91 -17.51 6.58
C LEU A 226 10.13 -18.71 5.64
N GLN A 227 10.06 -18.52 4.33
CA GLN A 227 10.30 -19.58 3.36
C GLN A 227 11.81 -19.83 3.17
N PRO A 228 12.33 -21.03 3.45
CA PRO A 228 13.73 -21.35 3.20
C PRO A 228 14.00 -21.47 1.69
N LYS A 229 15.25 -21.26 1.29
CA LYS A 229 15.67 -21.42 -0.13
C LYS A 229 16.01 -22.84 -0.51
N THR A 230 16.40 -23.65 0.47
CA THR A 230 16.83 -25.04 0.32
C THR A 230 16.09 -25.95 1.30
N ALA A 231 16.05 -27.23 1.01
CA ALA A 231 15.49 -28.26 1.88
C ALA A 231 16.39 -29.51 1.87
N ARG A 232 16.35 -30.33 2.94
CA ARG A 232 17.08 -31.58 3.01
C ARG A 232 16.19 -32.72 2.56
N LEU A 233 16.39 -33.18 1.33
CA LEU A 233 15.69 -34.30 0.72
C LEU A 233 16.35 -35.61 1.18
N ILE A 234 15.53 -36.60 1.55
CA ILE A 234 15.95 -37.95 1.86
C ILE A 234 15.67 -38.83 0.64
N ASP A 235 16.74 -39.30 -0.01
CA ASP A 235 16.66 -40.27 -1.11
C ASP A 235 17.38 -41.58 -0.68
N GLY A 236 16.58 -42.56 -0.27
CA GLY A 236 17.09 -43.78 0.36
C GLY A 236 17.84 -43.48 1.66
N ASP A 237 19.15 -43.85 1.73
CA ASP A 237 20.01 -43.58 2.88
C ASP A 237 20.77 -42.24 2.81
N LYS A 238 20.61 -41.49 1.72
CA LYS A 238 21.32 -40.21 1.52
C LYS A 238 20.43 -39.03 1.87
N ILE A 239 21.04 -38.04 2.51
CA ILE A 239 20.41 -36.75 2.78
C ILE A 239 21.17 -35.71 1.96
N GLU A 240 20.48 -35.07 1.02
CA GLU A 240 21.04 -34.04 0.15
C GLU A 240 20.33 -32.72 0.36
N GLU A 241 21.08 -31.62 0.40
CA GLU A 241 20.50 -30.26 0.41
C GLU A 241 20.21 -29.84 -1.02
N VAL A 242 18.93 -29.63 -1.33
CA VAL A 242 18.44 -29.30 -2.67
C VAL A 242 17.68 -27.97 -2.65
N PRO A 243 17.64 -27.23 -3.78
CA PRO A 243 16.77 -26.08 -3.90
C PRO A 243 15.31 -26.43 -3.66
N LEU A 244 14.56 -25.54 -2.98
CA LEU A 244 13.14 -25.78 -2.68
C LEU A 244 12.30 -26.07 -3.94
N SER A 245 12.67 -25.49 -5.09
CA SER A 245 12.00 -25.69 -6.38
C SER A 245 12.08 -27.13 -6.92
N THR A 246 12.98 -27.95 -6.40
CA THR A 246 13.15 -29.37 -6.84
C THR A 246 12.31 -30.35 -6.02
N ILE A 247 11.73 -29.89 -4.88
CA ILE A 247 10.91 -30.74 -4.03
C ILE A 247 9.58 -31.05 -4.71
N GLY A 248 9.27 -32.35 -4.81
CA GLY A 248 8.04 -32.90 -5.33
C GLY A 248 7.05 -33.31 -4.23
N ARG A 249 5.77 -33.50 -4.62
CA ARG A 249 4.76 -34.04 -3.72
C ARG A 249 5.08 -35.51 -3.41
N GLY A 250 5.13 -35.84 -2.11
CA GLY A 250 5.44 -37.19 -1.65
C GLY A 250 6.88 -37.38 -1.18
N ASP A 251 7.77 -36.43 -1.49
CA ASP A 251 9.16 -36.44 -1.06
C ASP A 251 9.26 -36.40 0.46
N VAL A 252 10.28 -37.09 0.99
CA VAL A 252 10.56 -37.10 2.43
C VAL A 252 11.68 -36.11 2.73
N ILE A 253 11.40 -35.21 3.67
CA ILE A 253 12.29 -34.11 4.03
C ILE A 253 12.67 -34.22 5.50
N GLU A 254 13.93 -34.01 5.82
CA GLU A 254 14.41 -33.89 7.20
C GLU A 254 14.48 -32.40 7.58
N VAL A 255 13.90 -32.04 8.75
CA VAL A 255 13.98 -30.69 9.33
C VAL A 255 14.51 -30.81 10.76
N ARG A 256 15.50 -30.01 11.12
CA ARG A 256 16.14 -29.99 12.43
C ARG A 256 15.66 -28.78 13.27
N ALA A 257 15.89 -28.89 14.56
CA ALA A 257 15.60 -27.78 15.46
C ALA A 257 16.26 -26.47 14.98
N GLY A 258 15.47 -25.38 14.96
CA GLY A 258 15.90 -24.07 14.48
C GLY A 258 15.82 -23.87 12.96
N GLU A 259 15.55 -24.90 12.18
CA GLU A 259 15.36 -24.80 10.73
C GLU A 259 13.88 -24.55 10.40
N LYS A 260 13.63 -23.83 9.32
CA LYS A 260 12.26 -23.58 8.86
C LYS A 260 11.72 -24.77 8.07
N ILE A 261 10.50 -25.18 8.34
CA ILE A 261 9.79 -26.20 7.57
C ILE A 261 9.57 -25.65 6.14
N PRO A 262 10.03 -26.38 5.09
CA PRO A 262 10.07 -25.84 3.74
C PRO A 262 8.73 -25.87 2.99
N VAL A 263 7.89 -26.89 3.26
CA VAL A 263 6.61 -27.14 2.59
C VAL A 263 5.58 -27.68 3.58
N ASP A 264 4.29 -27.68 3.22
CA ASP A 264 3.28 -28.31 4.07
C ASP A 264 3.33 -29.83 3.90
N GLY A 265 3.19 -30.56 5.02
CA GLY A 265 3.29 -32.01 4.98
C GLY A 265 2.78 -32.73 6.22
N ILE A 266 3.00 -34.02 6.24
CA ILE A 266 2.64 -34.92 7.35
C ILE A 266 3.91 -35.47 7.96
N VAL A 267 4.00 -35.44 9.29
CA VAL A 267 5.12 -36.00 10.04
C VAL A 267 5.15 -37.53 9.85
N THR A 268 6.26 -38.08 9.37
CA THR A 268 6.51 -39.53 9.26
C THR A 268 7.26 -40.05 10.46
N GLU A 269 8.20 -39.26 10.98
CA GLU A 269 9.00 -39.55 12.16
C GLU A 269 9.28 -38.27 12.92
N ALA A 270 9.20 -38.30 14.24
CA ALA A 270 9.56 -37.20 15.11
C ALA A 270 10.39 -37.71 16.28
N GLU A 271 11.41 -36.96 16.66
CA GLU A 271 12.32 -37.34 17.74
C GLU A 271 12.75 -36.06 18.48
N SER A 272 12.62 -36.04 19.80
CA SER A 272 13.06 -34.96 20.66
C SER A 272 13.83 -35.47 21.86
N PHE A 273 14.67 -34.64 22.46
CA PHE A 273 15.42 -34.97 23.67
C PHE A 273 14.49 -35.26 24.88
N MET A 274 13.27 -34.70 24.87
CA MET A 274 12.30 -34.88 25.96
C MET A 274 11.36 -36.08 25.73
N THR A 275 11.05 -36.37 24.47
CA THR A 275 10.08 -37.43 24.07
C THR A 275 10.59 -38.11 22.82
N ALA A 276 10.61 -39.45 22.83
CA ALA A 276 11.13 -40.24 21.70
C ALA A 276 10.21 -40.24 20.46
N ASP A 277 8.98 -39.70 20.57
CA ASP A 277 7.92 -39.80 19.56
C ASP A 277 7.29 -38.48 19.14
N ALA A 278 7.81 -37.35 19.61
CA ALA A 278 7.28 -36.02 19.27
C ALA A 278 8.39 -34.98 19.07
N ALA A 279 8.16 -34.02 18.13
CA ALA A 279 8.93 -32.79 17.98
C ALA A 279 8.06 -31.60 18.40
N TYR A 280 8.65 -30.62 19.06
CA TYR A 280 7.95 -29.39 19.45
C TYR A 280 8.15 -28.31 18.40
N ILE A 281 7.07 -27.85 17.78
CA ILE A 281 7.10 -26.89 16.68
C ILE A 281 6.53 -25.54 17.15
N ASP A 282 7.29 -24.49 16.93
CA ASP A 282 6.83 -23.11 17.08
C ASP A 282 6.02 -22.72 15.84
N GLU A 283 4.72 -22.62 16.01
CA GLU A 283 3.76 -22.21 14.99
C GLU A 283 3.29 -20.75 15.18
N ALA A 284 3.87 -20.01 16.14
CA ALA A 284 3.40 -18.68 16.55
C ALA A 284 3.30 -17.68 15.39
N MET A 285 4.20 -17.77 14.42
CA MET A 285 4.20 -16.88 13.25
C MET A 285 3.00 -17.10 12.31
N ILE A 286 2.39 -18.28 12.33
CA ILE A 286 1.26 -18.64 11.47
C ILE A 286 -0.04 -18.70 12.28
N THR A 287 -0.04 -19.36 13.45
CA THR A 287 -1.25 -19.58 14.26
C THR A 287 -1.45 -18.53 15.37
N GLY A 288 -0.38 -17.84 15.78
CA GLY A 288 -0.38 -16.89 16.88
C GLY A 288 -0.23 -17.48 18.27
N GLU A 289 -0.25 -18.75 18.39
CA GLU A 289 -0.09 -19.41 19.67
C GLU A 289 1.39 -19.41 20.09
N PRO A 290 1.74 -18.73 21.22
CA PRO A 290 3.14 -18.59 21.62
C PRO A 290 3.75 -19.89 22.16
N THR A 291 2.92 -20.88 22.44
CA THR A 291 3.38 -22.16 23.01
C THR A 291 3.69 -23.16 21.91
N PRO A 292 4.91 -23.74 21.86
CA PRO A 292 5.24 -24.76 20.87
C PRO A 292 4.31 -25.97 20.98
N VAL A 293 3.84 -26.45 19.84
CA VAL A 293 2.90 -27.57 19.73
C VAL A 293 3.68 -28.87 19.52
N ALA A 294 3.36 -29.89 20.30
CA ALA A 294 3.94 -31.22 20.10
C ALA A 294 3.34 -31.90 18.85
N LYS A 295 4.18 -32.24 17.89
CA LYS A 295 3.79 -32.97 16.67
C LYS A 295 4.35 -34.37 16.66
N ARG A 296 3.47 -35.32 16.43
CA ARG A 296 3.77 -36.75 16.36
C ARG A 296 3.61 -37.30 14.95
N LYS A 297 3.99 -38.53 14.76
CA LYS A 297 3.75 -39.24 13.49
C LYS A 297 2.26 -39.18 13.09
N GLY A 298 1.99 -38.71 11.90
CA GLY A 298 0.65 -38.52 11.35
C GLY A 298 0.11 -37.10 11.48
N ASP A 299 0.72 -36.23 12.29
CA ASP A 299 0.29 -34.84 12.44
C ASP A 299 0.72 -33.99 11.24
N SER A 300 -0.08 -32.97 10.93
CA SER A 300 0.22 -32.02 9.90
C SER A 300 1.18 -30.93 10.39
N VAL A 301 2.07 -30.48 9.51
CA VAL A 301 3.02 -29.38 9.73
C VAL A 301 2.94 -28.40 8.57
N MET A 302 3.18 -27.12 8.85
CA MET A 302 3.03 -26.02 7.89
C MET A 302 4.38 -25.41 7.53
N ALA A 303 4.52 -25.00 6.28
CA ALA A 303 5.68 -24.27 5.78
C ALA A 303 5.91 -22.97 6.59
N GLY A 304 7.19 -22.69 6.90
CA GLY A 304 7.57 -21.48 7.64
C GLY A 304 7.57 -21.61 9.17
N THR A 305 6.99 -22.69 9.73
CA THR A 305 7.08 -22.99 11.17
C THR A 305 8.45 -23.58 11.51
N ILE A 306 8.85 -23.55 12.79
CA ILE A 306 10.21 -23.87 13.22
C ILE A 306 10.16 -24.92 14.34
N PRO A 307 10.76 -26.10 14.18
CA PRO A 307 10.97 -27.01 15.30
C PRO A 307 11.85 -26.34 16.35
N SER A 308 11.29 -26.07 17.53
CA SER A 308 12.04 -25.50 18.67
C SER A 308 12.91 -26.54 19.35
N GLN A 309 12.45 -27.81 19.34
CA GLN A 309 13.18 -28.95 19.89
C GLN A 309 12.94 -30.21 19.07
N GLY A 310 14.03 -30.97 18.87
CA GLY A 310 13.98 -32.21 18.15
C GLY A 310 14.29 -32.09 16.66
N LYS A 311 14.13 -33.21 15.98
CA LYS A 311 14.16 -33.30 14.51
C LYS A 311 12.91 -34.04 14.07
N LEU A 312 12.46 -33.72 12.88
CA LEU A 312 11.34 -34.41 12.27
C LEU A 312 11.67 -34.80 10.83
N ARG A 313 11.10 -35.91 10.39
CA ARG A 313 10.97 -36.25 8.98
C ARG A 313 9.52 -36.09 8.59
N MET A 314 9.29 -35.45 7.47
CA MET A 314 7.97 -35.19 6.97
C MET A 314 7.83 -35.57 5.51
N ARG A 315 6.64 -35.97 5.11
CA ARG A 315 6.29 -36.16 3.70
C ARG A 315 5.62 -34.93 3.15
N ALA A 316 6.16 -34.35 2.08
CA ALA A 316 5.61 -33.20 1.40
C ALA A 316 4.22 -33.51 0.82
N MET A 317 3.22 -32.73 1.20
CA MET A 317 1.84 -32.85 0.71
C MET A 317 1.44 -31.70 -0.20
N GLN A 318 1.76 -30.46 0.18
CA GLN A 318 1.54 -29.28 -0.63
C GLN A 318 2.86 -28.55 -0.82
N ILE A 319 3.14 -28.17 -2.07
CA ILE A 319 4.41 -27.57 -2.49
C ILE A 319 4.19 -26.26 -3.26
N GLY A 320 5.21 -25.41 -3.28
CA GLY A 320 5.21 -24.15 -4.06
C GLY A 320 4.07 -23.21 -3.65
N GLU A 321 3.31 -22.73 -4.61
CA GLU A 321 2.21 -21.77 -4.39
C GLU A 321 1.00 -22.33 -3.62
N LYS A 322 0.93 -23.66 -3.45
CA LYS A 322 -0.17 -24.31 -2.74
C LYS A 322 0.08 -24.43 -1.24
N THR A 323 1.26 -24.09 -0.73
CA THR A 323 1.52 -24.09 0.70
C THR A 323 0.72 -22.99 1.40
N ALA A 324 0.31 -23.23 2.66
CA ALA A 324 -0.43 -22.26 3.48
C ALA A 324 0.32 -20.92 3.57
N LEU A 325 1.63 -20.94 3.78
CA LEU A 325 2.46 -19.74 3.81
C LEU A 325 2.45 -18.99 2.47
N ALA A 326 2.55 -19.68 1.34
CA ALA A 326 2.51 -19.05 0.02
C ALA A 326 1.14 -18.42 -0.27
N GLN A 327 0.04 -19.07 0.15
CA GLN A 327 -1.31 -18.51 0.04
C GLN A 327 -1.48 -17.26 0.90
N ILE A 328 -0.97 -17.24 2.14
CA ILE A 328 -0.95 -16.07 3.02
C ILE A 328 -0.20 -14.92 2.35
N ILE A 329 1.02 -15.16 1.86
CA ILE A 329 1.83 -14.15 1.16
C ILE A 329 1.07 -13.60 -0.04
N ARG A 330 0.47 -14.48 -0.86
CA ARG A 330 -0.33 -14.08 -2.03
C ARG A 330 -1.51 -13.21 -1.65
N MET A 331 -2.31 -13.61 -0.64
CA MET A 331 -3.45 -12.80 -0.17
C MET A 331 -3.03 -11.41 0.28
N VAL A 332 -1.93 -11.30 1.03
CA VAL A 332 -1.42 -10.00 1.47
C VAL A 332 -0.93 -9.15 0.30
N GLN A 333 -0.29 -9.75 -0.70
CA GLN A 333 0.14 -9.05 -1.93
C GLN A 333 -1.07 -8.58 -2.77
N GLU A 334 -2.08 -9.41 -2.96
CA GLU A 334 -3.33 -9.08 -3.66
C GLU A 334 -4.07 -7.95 -2.92
N ALA A 335 -4.15 -8.03 -1.60
CA ALA A 335 -4.75 -6.99 -0.76
C ALA A 335 -4.06 -5.64 -0.94
N GLN A 336 -2.72 -5.62 -0.96
CA GLN A 336 -1.95 -4.39 -1.20
C GLN A 336 -2.08 -3.87 -2.63
N GLY A 337 -2.32 -4.76 -3.59
CA GLY A 337 -2.61 -4.39 -4.99
C GLY A 337 -4.01 -3.80 -5.18
N SER A 338 -4.93 -4.04 -4.24
CA SER A 338 -6.32 -3.59 -4.34
C SER A 338 -6.47 -2.09 -4.03
N LYS A 339 -7.50 -1.44 -4.60
CA LYS A 339 -7.82 -0.03 -4.34
C LYS A 339 -9.03 0.11 -3.43
N ALA A 340 -8.86 0.86 -2.35
CA ALA A 340 -9.98 1.26 -1.51
C ALA A 340 -10.94 2.21 -2.27
N PRO A 341 -12.26 2.19 -1.96
CA PRO A 341 -13.21 3.15 -2.52
C PRO A 341 -12.80 4.60 -2.36
N VAL A 342 -12.26 4.99 -1.20
CA VAL A 342 -11.74 6.35 -0.96
C VAL A 342 -10.61 6.71 -1.91
N GLN A 343 -9.74 5.79 -2.29
CA GLN A 343 -8.65 6.05 -3.23
C GLN A 343 -9.16 6.39 -4.63
N ARG A 344 -10.25 5.74 -5.09
CA ARG A 344 -10.87 6.06 -6.39
C ARG A 344 -11.41 7.50 -6.43
N ILE A 345 -11.94 8.00 -5.29
CA ILE A 345 -12.39 9.40 -5.16
C ILE A 345 -11.21 10.36 -5.27
N VAL A 346 -10.12 10.05 -4.57
CA VAL A 346 -8.88 10.84 -4.58
C VAL A 346 -8.26 10.89 -5.98
N ASP A 347 -8.21 9.76 -6.68
CA ASP A 347 -7.68 9.68 -8.06
C ASP A 347 -8.52 10.56 -9.03
N LYS A 348 -9.86 10.53 -8.90
CA LYS A 348 -10.74 11.41 -9.68
C LYS A 348 -10.53 12.89 -9.35
N ALA A 349 -10.39 13.23 -8.06
CA ALA A 349 -10.12 14.60 -7.63
C ALA A 349 -8.78 15.10 -8.22
N ALA A 350 -7.74 14.27 -8.25
CA ALA A 350 -6.44 14.63 -8.81
C ALA A 350 -6.49 14.94 -10.32
N LEU A 351 -7.33 14.24 -11.08
CA LEU A 351 -7.51 14.51 -12.52
C LEU A 351 -8.12 15.89 -12.81
N VAL A 352 -9.00 16.40 -11.93
CA VAL A 352 -9.60 17.72 -12.04
C VAL A 352 -8.67 18.79 -11.49
N PHE A 353 -7.94 18.46 -10.44
CA PHE A 353 -7.09 19.41 -9.71
C PHE A 353 -5.99 20.01 -10.58
N VAL A 354 -5.28 19.22 -11.38
CA VAL A 354 -4.16 19.69 -12.21
C VAL A 354 -4.58 20.75 -13.25
N PRO A 355 -5.64 20.55 -14.07
CA PRO A 355 -6.15 21.59 -14.95
C PRO A 355 -6.60 22.87 -14.22
N VAL A 356 -7.27 22.73 -13.07
CA VAL A 356 -7.72 23.89 -12.26
C VAL A 356 -6.53 24.71 -11.79
N VAL A 357 -5.48 24.06 -11.30
CA VAL A 357 -4.26 24.74 -10.86
C VAL A 357 -3.55 25.44 -12.02
N ALA A 358 -3.48 24.81 -13.20
CA ALA A 358 -2.91 25.45 -14.38
C ALA A 358 -3.70 26.71 -14.77
N ALA A 359 -5.01 26.68 -14.65
CA ALA A 359 -5.85 27.87 -14.87
C ALA A 359 -5.60 28.95 -13.80
N ILE A 360 -5.48 28.58 -12.51
CA ILE A 360 -5.14 29.52 -11.43
C ILE A 360 -3.77 30.17 -11.69
N ALA A 361 -2.75 29.40 -12.08
CA ALA A 361 -1.44 29.92 -12.41
C ALA A 361 -1.50 30.93 -13.58
N LEU A 362 -2.28 30.63 -14.61
CA LEU A 362 -2.48 31.53 -15.75
C LEU A 362 -3.20 32.83 -15.30
N VAL A 363 -4.24 32.72 -14.50
CA VAL A 363 -4.95 33.88 -13.94
C VAL A 363 -4.00 34.70 -13.07
N THR A 364 -3.20 34.08 -12.22
CA THR A 364 -2.19 34.76 -11.40
C THR A 364 -1.22 35.54 -12.26
N PHE A 365 -0.70 34.93 -13.33
CA PHE A 365 0.18 35.59 -14.28
C PHE A 365 -0.49 36.82 -14.91
N ILE A 366 -1.72 36.66 -15.41
CA ILE A 366 -2.46 37.77 -16.06
C ILE A 366 -2.73 38.91 -15.09
N VAL A 367 -3.14 38.61 -13.86
CA VAL A 367 -3.45 39.61 -12.83
C VAL A 367 -2.20 40.43 -12.48
N TRP A 368 -1.07 39.77 -12.19
CA TRP A 368 0.18 40.49 -11.89
C TRP A 368 0.66 41.34 -13.05
N TRP A 369 0.58 40.82 -14.28
CA TRP A 369 0.97 41.56 -15.47
C TRP A 369 0.03 42.77 -15.76
N ALA A 370 -1.28 42.59 -15.57
CA ALA A 370 -2.25 43.64 -15.77
C ALA A 370 -2.13 44.80 -14.76
N ILE A 371 -1.79 44.50 -13.49
CA ILE A 371 -1.64 45.52 -12.42
C ILE A 371 -0.29 46.22 -12.53
N GLY A 372 0.80 45.53 -12.73
CA GLY A 372 2.15 46.10 -12.68
C GLY A 372 2.79 46.34 -14.06
N GLY A 373 2.09 46.01 -15.15
CA GLY A 373 2.60 46.19 -16.51
C GLY A 373 3.87 45.39 -16.78
N ASN A 374 4.70 45.89 -17.69
CA ASN A 374 5.94 45.19 -18.07
C ASN A 374 6.98 45.15 -16.93
N ALA A 375 6.93 46.07 -15.97
CA ALA A 375 7.83 46.05 -14.81
C ALA A 375 7.54 44.86 -13.88
N ALA A 376 6.30 44.40 -13.78
CA ALA A 376 5.92 43.27 -12.97
C ALA A 376 6.01 41.90 -13.70
N LEU A 377 6.49 41.86 -14.94
CA LEU A 377 6.55 40.62 -15.73
C LEU A 377 7.38 39.52 -15.05
N PRO A 378 8.58 39.78 -14.51
CA PRO A 378 9.33 38.78 -13.75
C PRO A 378 8.54 38.23 -12.55
N GLN A 379 7.89 39.13 -11.80
CA GLN A 379 7.07 38.76 -10.66
C GLN A 379 5.84 37.94 -11.06
N ALA A 380 5.17 38.30 -12.15
CA ALA A 380 4.03 37.57 -12.69
C ALA A 380 4.42 36.12 -13.05
N ILE A 381 5.58 35.92 -13.70
CA ILE A 381 6.10 34.63 -14.06
C ILE A 381 6.44 33.81 -12.81
N LEU A 382 7.15 34.40 -11.84
CA LEU A 382 7.56 33.69 -10.61
C LEU A 382 6.34 33.29 -9.76
N SER A 383 5.35 34.13 -9.65
CA SER A 383 4.10 33.84 -8.94
C SER A 383 3.35 32.67 -9.59
N ALA A 384 3.24 32.69 -10.92
CA ALA A 384 2.63 31.58 -11.66
C ALA A 384 3.42 30.27 -11.50
N VAL A 385 4.75 30.32 -11.56
CA VAL A 385 5.64 29.17 -11.33
C VAL A 385 5.49 28.66 -9.89
N ALA A 386 5.43 29.53 -8.89
CA ALA A 386 5.24 29.16 -7.50
C ALA A 386 3.90 28.44 -7.29
N VAL A 387 2.81 28.94 -7.90
CA VAL A 387 1.49 28.28 -7.89
C VAL A 387 1.55 26.89 -8.52
N LEU A 388 2.21 26.72 -9.68
CA LEU A 388 2.36 25.43 -10.34
C LEU A 388 3.14 24.42 -9.48
N VAL A 389 4.19 24.87 -8.80
CA VAL A 389 5.06 24.02 -7.98
C VAL A 389 4.34 23.59 -6.70
N ILE A 390 3.74 24.54 -5.95
CA ILE A 390 3.13 24.26 -4.64
C ILE A 390 1.91 23.34 -4.78
N ALA A 391 1.21 23.42 -5.89
CA ALA A 391 -0.01 22.67 -6.13
C ALA A 391 0.22 21.21 -6.56
N CYS A 392 1.44 20.70 -6.47
CA CYS A 392 1.67 19.28 -6.72
C CYS A 392 0.87 18.39 -5.77
N PRO A 393 -0.01 17.49 -6.25
CA PRO A 393 -0.81 16.61 -5.40
C PRO A 393 -0.04 15.39 -4.90
N CYS A 394 1.27 15.52 -4.63
CA CYS A 394 2.16 14.40 -4.27
C CYS A 394 1.71 13.71 -2.99
N ALA A 395 1.44 14.48 -1.93
CA ALA A 395 0.98 13.98 -0.65
C ALA A 395 -0.39 13.28 -0.75
N MET A 396 -1.29 13.79 -1.59
CA MET A 396 -2.63 13.24 -1.80
C MET A 396 -2.56 11.83 -2.42
N GLY A 397 -1.66 11.61 -3.39
CA GLY A 397 -1.46 10.30 -4.01
C GLY A 397 -0.91 9.23 -3.06
N LEU A 398 -0.25 9.65 -1.98
CA LEU A 398 0.35 8.77 -0.97
C LEU A 398 -0.55 8.52 0.24
N ALA A 399 -1.47 9.44 0.53
CA ALA A 399 -2.27 9.46 1.75
C ALA A 399 -3.00 8.13 2.02
N THR A 400 -3.62 7.55 1.01
CA THR A 400 -4.37 6.29 1.14
C THR A 400 -3.46 5.06 1.07
N PRO A 401 -2.58 4.90 0.05
CA PRO A 401 -1.79 3.66 -0.07
C PRO A 401 -0.85 3.41 1.11
N THR A 402 -0.20 4.45 1.64
CA THR A 402 0.73 4.26 2.76
C THR A 402 0.02 3.83 4.04
N ALA A 403 -1.12 4.44 4.37
CA ALA A 403 -1.91 4.05 5.53
C ALA A 403 -2.46 2.61 5.39
N LEU A 404 -2.96 2.25 4.20
CA LEU A 404 -3.43 0.90 3.91
C LEU A 404 -2.31 -0.14 4.04
N MET A 405 -1.13 0.12 3.46
CA MET A 405 0.00 -0.81 3.55
C MET A 405 0.41 -1.08 5.01
N VAL A 406 0.50 -0.02 5.82
CA VAL A 406 0.83 -0.16 7.25
C VAL A 406 -0.29 -0.89 7.98
N GLY A 407 -1.55 -0.54 7.75
CA GLY A 407 -2.71 -1.14 8.41
C GLY A 407 -2.86 -2.63 8.08
N MET A 408 -2.78 -3.00 6.80
CA MET A 408 -2.84 -4.40 6.36
C MET A 408 -1.61 -5.21 6.82
N GLY A 409 -0.42 -4.59 6.81
CA GLY A 409 0.77 -5.22 7.34
C GLY A 409 0.63 -5.54 8.84
N LYS A 410 0.09 -4.59 9.63
CA LYS A 410 -0.17 -4.80 11.05
C LYS A 410 -1.29 -5.81 11.30
N ALA A 411 -2.30 -5.88 10.42
CA ALA A 411 -3.33 -6.92 10.46
C ALA A 411 -2.71 -8.30 10.27
N ALA A 412 -1.85 -8.46 9.26
CA ALA A 412 -1.16 -9.71 8.98
C ALA A 412 -0.22 -10.16 10.13
N GLU A 413 0.50 -9.21 10.77
CA GLU A 413 1.30 -9.49 11.99
C GLU A 413 0.45 -10.03 13.15
N LYS A 414 -0.85 -9.66 13.19
CA LYS A 414 -1.83 -10.13 14.17
C LYS A 414 -2.67 -11.29 13.63
N GLN A 415 -2.24 -11.92 12.54
CA GLN A 415 -2.90 -13.05 11.88
C GLN A 415 -4.33 -12.76 11.41
N ILE A 416 -4.62 -11.51 11.15
CA ILE A 416 -5.85 -11.04 10.53
C ILE A 416 -5.53 -10.78 9.05
N LEU A 417 -5.92 -11.70 8.18
CA LEU A 417 -5.71 -11.59 6.74
C LEU A 417 -6.89 -10.86 6.10
N ILE A 418 -6.62 -9.73 5.48
CA ILE A 418 -7.64 -8.92 4.80
C ILE A 418 -7.42 -9.04 3.30
N LYS A 419 -8.43 -9.51 2.57
CA LYS A 419 -8.35 -9.84 1.14
C LYS A 419 -8.24 -8.62 0.24
N ASP A 420 -8.86 -7.51 0.62
CA ASP A 420 -8.83 -6.27 -0.15
C ASP A 420 -9.00 -5.00 0.71
N ALA A 421 -8.59 -3.88 0.17
CA ALA A 421 -8.69 -2.58 0.84
C ALA A 421 -10.15 -2.11 1.04
N ALA A 422 -11.09 -2.60 0.22
CA ALA A 422 -12.50 -2.26 0.36
C ALA A 422 -13.12 -2.98 1.56
N ALA A 423 -12.71 -4.23 1.84
CA ALA A 423 -13.09 -4.96 3.04
C ALA A 423 -12.64 -4.21 4.31
N LEU A 424 -11.39 -3.72 4.33
CA LEU A 424 -10.88 -2.90 5.43
C LEU A 424 -11.74 -1.63 5.63
N GLU A 425 -12.14 -0.95 4.56
CA GLU A 425 -12.99 0.25 4.67
C GLU A 425 -14.41 -0.08 5.14
N ARG A 426 -14.99 -1.21 4.70
CA ARG A 426 -16.33 -1.67 5.12
C ARG A 426 -16.35 -2.12 6.58
N LEU A 427 -15.32 -2.83 7.03
CA LEU A 427 -15.19 -3.33 8.41
C LEU A 427 -15.26 -2.19 9.45
N ARG A 428 -14.77 -0.99 9.13
CA ARG A 428 -14.91 0.20 9.99
C ARG A 428 -16.37 0.54 10.31
N LYS A 429 -17.28 0.28 9.36
CA LYS A 429 -18.66 0.76 9.39
C LYS A 429 -19.65 -0.31 9.81
N VAL A 430 -19.19 -1.42 10.34
CA VAL A 430 -20.04 -2.53 10.79
C VAL A 430 -20.89 -2.08 11.98
N ASP A 431 -22.20 -2.29 11.86
CA ASP A 431 -23.23 -1.98 12.87
C ASP A 431 -23.76 -3.24 13.55
N ALA A 432 -23.74 -4.39 12.84
CA ALA A 432 -24.22 -5.67 13.35
C ALA A 432 -23.25 -6.81 13.01
N LEU A 433 -23.06 -7.71 13.97
CA LEU A 433 -22.33 -8.97 13.81
C LEU A 433 -23.31 -10.13 13.87
N VAL A 434 -23.31 -10.98 12.85
CA VAL A 434 -23.96 -12.30 12.86
C VAL A 434 -22.87 -13.35 12.99
N ILE A 435 -22.89 -14.14 14.07
CA ILE A 435 -21.89 -15.17 14.34
C ILE A 435 -22.54 -16.56 14.40
N ASP A 436 -21.94 -17.51 13.67
CA ASP A 436 -22.32 -18.91 13.80
C ASP A 436 -21.84 -19.47 15.15
N LYS A 437 -22.60 -20.42 15.71
CA LYS A 437 -22.23 -21.06 16.98
C LYS A 437 -21.14 -22.11 16.78
N THR A 438 -21.45 -23.14 15.99
CA THR A 438 -20.68 -24.39 15.96
C THR A 438 -19.40 -24.24 15.16
N GLY A 439 -18.24 -24.57 15.78
CA GLY A 439 -16.93 -24.39 15.13
C GLY A 439 -16.45 -22.95 15.08
N THR A 440 -17.32 -21.96 15.28
CA THR A 440 -17.03 -20.53 15.23
C THR A 440 -16.98 -19.90 16.63
N LEU A 441 -18.06 -19.95 17.37
CA LEU A 441 -18.13 -19.46 18.76
C LEU A 441 -17.70 -20.57 19.75
N THR A 442 -17.97 -21.84 19.43
CA THR A 442 -17.67 -23.00 20.24
C THR A 442 -16.70 -23.96 19.53
N ILE A 443 -16.02 -24.79 20.32
CA ILE A 443 -15.20 -25.91 19.86
C ILE A 443 -15.95 -27.20 20.16
N PRO A 444 -16.38 -27.99 19.15
CA PRO A 444 -17.02 -29.27 19.37
C PRO A 444 -16.04 -30.31 19.89
N ASN A 445 -16.46 -31.12 20.86
CA ASN A 445 -15.64 -32.20 21.39
C ASN A 445 -15.64 -33.39 20.42
N GLN A 446 -14.50 -33.69 19.81
CA GLN A 446 -14.34 -34.72 18.79
C GLN A 446 -14.58 -36.15 19.35
N ASN A 447 -14.52 -36.34 20.67
CA ASN A 447 -14.69 -37.65 21.31
C ASN A 447 -16.15 -38.00 21.65
N VAL A 448 -17.09 -37.12 21.30
CA VAL A 448 -18.52 -37.27 21.57
C VAL A 448 -19.24 -37.79 20.33
N ASP A 449 -20.02 -38.86 20.50
CA ASP A 449 -20.94 -39.34 19.46
C ASP A 449 -22.16 -38.46 19.37
N PHE A 450 -22.18 -37.56 18.39
CA PHE A 450 -23.27 -36.62 18.16
C PHE A 450 -24.59 -37.27 17.74
N THR A 451 -24.62 -38.55 17.42
CA THR A 451 -25.87 -39.27 17.16
C THR A 451 -26.70 -39.52 18.43
N LYS A 452 -26.04 -39.42 19.61
CA LYS A 452 -26.65 -39.55 20.94
C LYS A 452 -26.60 -38.25 21.73
N ALA A 453 -26.49 -37.13 21.05
CA ALA A 453 -26.17 -35.86 21.66
C ALA A 453 -27.25 -35.32 22.61
N ASP A 454 -28.53 -35.73 22.47
CA ASP A 454 -29.60 -35.26 23.31
C ASP A 454 -29.49 -35.70 24.80
N ASP A 455 -28.75 -36.76 25.08
CA ASP A 455 -28.55 -37.31 26.43
C ASP A 455 -27.23 -36.89 27.10
N ILE A 456 -26.42 -36.07 26.40
CA ILE A 456 -25.11 -35.63 26.88
C ILE A 456 -25.18 -34.18 27.32
N ASP A 457 -24.56 -33.88 28.46
CA ASP A 457 -24.45 -32.49 28.99
C ASP A 457 -23.82 -31.55 27.96
N LEU A 458 -24.32 -30.32 27.86
CA LEU A 458 -23.92 -29.32 26.86
C LEU A 458 -22.42 -28.99 26.95
N GLU A 459 -21.86 -28.90 28.16
CA GLU A 459 -20.43 -28.61 28.37
C GLU A 459 -19.52 -29.77 28.02
N THR A 460 -20.04 -30.99 28.02
CA THR A 460 -19.31 -32.17 27.55
C THR A 460 -19.28 -32.22 26.03
N ARG A 461 -20.32 -31.73 25.37
CA ARG A 461 -20.44 -31.72 23.89
C ARG A 461 -19.54 -30.71 23.23
N GLU A 462 -19.44 -29.54 23.80
CA GLU A 462 -18.69 -28.41 23.22
C GLU A 462 -18.25 -27.42 24.32
N THR A 463 -17.27 -26.60 23.99
CA THR A 463 -16.77 -25.54 24.87
C THR A 463 -16.70 -24.21 24.12
N LEU A 464 -16.86 -23.07 24.82
CA LEU A 464 -16.62 -21.76 24.20
C LEU A 464 -15.15 -21.67 23.78
N LYS A 465 -14.91 -21.05 22.62
CA LYS A 465 -13.55 -20.67 22.22
C LYS A 465 -12.94 -19.70 23.26
N PRO A 466 -11.60 -19.67 23.34
CA PRO A 466 -10.90 -18.74 24.21
C PRO A 466 -11.39 -17.30 23.97
N ASN A 467 -11.57 -16.56 25.06
CA ASN A 467 -11.94 -15.13 25.06
C ASN A 467 -13.27 -14.77 24.34
N ALA A 468 -14.14 -15.77 24.02
CA ALA A 468 -15.38 -15.53 23.29
C ALA A 468 -16.27 -14.48 23.99
N ALA A 469 -16.55 -14.63 25.29
CA ALA A 469 -17.40 -13.72 26.04
C ALA A 469 -16.79 -12.30 26.11
N GLU A 470 -15.48 -12.18 26.29
CA GLU A 470 -14.78 -10.90 26.30
C GLU A 470 -14.88 -10.20 24.94
N ALA A 471 -14.63 -10.93 23.85
CA ALA A 471 -14.73 -10.40 22.49
C ALA A 471 -16.13 -9.86 22.19
N MET A 472 -17.19 -10.61 22.54
CA MET A 472 -18.58 -10.18 22.34
C MET A 472 -18.91 -8.95 23.21
N SER A 473 -18.42 -8.90 24.44
CA SER A 473 -18.58 -7.74 25.34
C SER A 473 -17.93 -6.48 24.75
N ILE A 474 -16.71 -6.59 24.21
CA ILE A 474 -16.01 -5.45 23.59
C ILE A 474 -16.81 -4.93 22.38
N LEU A 475 -17.25 -5.81 21.48
CA LEU A 475 -18.04 -5.43 20.31
C LEU A 475 -19.34 -4.72 20.68
N GLN A 476 -20.06 -5.24 21.66
CA GLN A 476 -21.31 -4.62 22.15
C GLN A 476 -21.05 -3.24 22.78
N LYS A 477 -19.95 -3.07 23.56
CA LYS A 477 -19.54 -1.77 24.10
C LYS A 477 -19.18 -0.76 23.01
N GLU A 478 -18.67 -1.23 21.87
CA GLU A 478 -18.39 -0.42 20.69
C GLU A 478 -19.63 -0.09 19.83
N GLY A 479 -20.82 -0.51 20.28
CA GLY A 479 -22.10 -0.24 19.63
C GLY A 479 -22.47 -1.22 18.52
N ILE A 480 -21.78 -2.36 18.40
CA ILE A 480 -22.09 -3.40 17.41
C ILE A 480 -23.10 -4.36 18.01
N GLU A 481 -24.22 -4.53 17.33
CA GLU A 481 -25.28 -5.47 17.71
C GLU A 481 -24.86 -6.90 17.37
N VAL A 482 -24.79 -7.79 18.37
CA VAL A 482 -24.32 -9.17 18.17
C VAL A 482 -25.49 -10.14 18.14
N TRP A 483 -25.58 -10.93 17.07
CA TRP A 483 -26.56 -11.99 16.83
C TRP A 483 -25.86 -13.34 16.72
N MET A 484 -26.28 -14.33 17.56
CA MET A 484 -25.80 -15.70 17.44
C MET A 484 -26.82 -16.55 16.67
N MET A 485 -26.33 -17.35 15.74
CA MET A 485 -27.12 -18.30 14.96
C MET A 485 -26.73 -19.73 15.34
N SER A 486 -27.70 -20.58 15.60
CA SER A 486 -27.47 -21.99 15.94
C SER A 486 -28.50 -22.92 15.32
N GLY A 487 -28.05 -24.04 14.78
CA GLY A 487 -28.94 -25.15 14.36
C GLY A 487 -29.53 -25.95 15.51
N ASP A 488 -29.07 -25.74 16.75
CA ASP A 488 -29.47 -26.46 17.93
C ASP A 488 -30.90 -26.12 18.41
N LYS A 489 -31.37 -26.92 19.37
CA LYS A 489 -32.60 -26.64 20.11
C LYS A 489 -32.48 -25.36 20.93
N GLU A 490 -33.63 -24.75 21.24
CA GLU A 490 -33.71 -23.47 21.96
C GLU A 490 -32.91 -23.45 23.26
N GLU A 491 -32.97 -24.53 24.05
CA GLU A 491 -32.31 -24.65 25.34
C GLU A 491 -30.78 -24.53 25.21
N ALA A 492 -30.19 -25.24 24.23
CA ALA A 492 -28.73 -25.18 23.96
C ALA A 492 -28.31 -23.82 23.39
N ALA A 493 -29.09 -23.26 22.45
CA ALA A 493 -28.83 -21.95 21.88
C ALA A 493 -28.87 -20.85 22.96
N SER A 494 -29.90 -20.86 23.82
CA SER A 494 -30.04 -19.92 24.93
C SER A 494 -28.86 -20.03 25.91
N TYR A 495 -28.46 -21.25 26.28
CA TYR A 495 -27.33 -21.51 27.19
C TYR A 495 -26.03 -20.89 26.67
N TRP A 496 -25.68 -21.18 25.40
CA TRP A 496 -24.42 -20.66 24.84
C TRP A 496 -24.45 -19.14 24.60
N ALA A 497 -25.60 -18.59 24.20
CA ALA A 497 -25.78 -17.15 24.07
C ALA A 497 -25.58 -16.43 25.41
N GLN A 498 -26.19 -16.96 26.48
CA GLN A 498 -26.02 -16.41 27.84
C GLN A 498 -24.56 -16.51 28.31
N LYS A 499 -23.91 -17.66 28.11
CA LYS A 499 -22.51 -17.88 28.51
C LYS A 499 -21.54 -16.98 27.74
N ALA A 500 -21.85 -16.66 26.47
CA ALA A 500 -21.07 -15.72 25.65
C ALA A 500 -21.48 -14.24 25.87
N GLY A 501 -22.52 -13.95 26.67
CA GLY A 501 -23.01 -12.60 26.89
C GLY A 501 -23.74 -11.97 25.71
N ILE A 502 -24.29 -12.80 24.80
CA ILE A 502 -25.00 -12.36 23.59
C ILE A 502 -26.51 -12.26 23.91
N LYS A 503 -27.11 -11.11 23.56
CA LYS A 503 -28.52 -10.83 23.84
C LYS A 503 -29.49 -11.37 22.77
N HIS A 504 -29.05 -11.38 21.51
CA HIS A 504 -29.86 -11.77 20.38
C HIS A 504 -29.37 -13.11 19.82
N TYR A 505 -30.23 -14.09 19.78
CA TYR A 505 -29.92 -15.40 19.22
C TYR A 505 -31.12 -16.01 18.47
N GLN A 506 -30.85 -16.92 17.55
CA GLN A 506 -31.84 -17.75 16.88
C GLN A 506 -31.42 -19.22 16.96
N SER A 507 -32.37 -20.07 17.31
CA SER A 507 -32.25 -21.53 17.39
C SER A 507 -32.85 -22.22 16.17
N LYS A 508 -32.55 -23.48 15.95
CA LYS A 508 -33.05 -24.35 14.86
C LYS A 508 -32.86 -23.74 13.47
N VAL A 509 -31.81 -22.99 13.29
CA VAL A 509 -31.51 -22.22 12.07
C VAL A 509 -31.01 -23.15 10.97
N LYS A 510 -31.59 -23.03 9.77
CA LYS A 510 -31.11 -23.66 8.53
C LYS A 510 -30.17 -22.70 7.80
N PRO A 511 -29.36 -23.18 6.84
CA PRO A 511 -28.46 -22.28 6.06
C PRO A 511 -29.18 -21.10 5.41
N ASP A 512 -30.38 -21.31 4.86
CA ASP A 512 -31.21 -20.25 4.24
C ASP A 512 -31.66 -19.19 5.24
N ASP A 513 -31.92 -19.57 6.50
CA ASP A 513 -32.33 -18.65 7.56
C ASP A 513 -31.19 -17.69 7.95
N LYS A 514 -29.94 -18.15 7.87
CA LYS A 514 -28.75 -17.31 8.12
C LYS A 514 -28.68 -16.17 7.09
N GLN A 515 -28.89 -16.51 5.82
CA GLN A 515 -28.96 -15.53 4.74
C GLN A 515 -30.13 -14.55 4.94
N ALA A 516 -31.31 -15.06 5.35
CA ALA A 516 -32.48 -14.23 5.58
C ALA A 516 -32.29 -13.20 6.72
N LEU A 517 -31.58 -13.58 7.80
CA LEU A 517 -31.24 -12.64 8.88
C LEU A 517 -30.27 -11.56 8.41
N VAL A 518 -29.22 -11.93 7.70
CA VAL A 518 -28.25 -10.96 7.14
C VAL A 518 -29.00 -9.95 6.27
N LYS A 519 -29.85 -10.43 5.36
CA LYS A 519 -30.64 -9.57 4.49
C LYS A 519 -31.61 -8.67 5.27
N LYS A 520 -32.31 -9.20 6.28
CA LYS A 520 -33.19 -8.43 7.14
C LYS A 520 -32.49 -7.26 7.81
N LEU A 521 -31.32 -7.52 8.40
CA LEU A 521 -30.52 -6.48 9.05
C LEU A 521 -29.98 -5.44 8.06
N GLN A 522 -29.63 -5.86 6.83
CA GLN A 522 -29.27 -4.94 5.75
C GLN A 522 -30.45 -4.10 5.28
N ASP A 523 -31.65 -4.67 5.16
CA ASP A 523 -32.90 -3.95 4.81
C ASP A 523 -33.29 -2.93 5.91
N GLU A 524 -32.90 -3.17 7.17
CA GLU A 524 -33.01 -2.21 8.28
C GLU A 524 -31.95 -1.09 8.18
N GLY A 525 -31.07 -1.09 7.17
CA GLY A 525 -30.01 -0.10 6.95
C GLY A 525 -28.73 -0.36 7.75
N LYS A 526 -28.58 -1.51 8.40
CA LYS A 526 -27.36 -1.89 9.13
C LYS A 526 -26.33 -2.50 8.19
N ARG A 527 -25.06 -2.27 8.47
CA ARG A 527 -23.96 -2.96 7.81
C ARG A 527 -23.59 -4.20 8.58
N VAL A 528 -23.75 -5.33 7.96
CA VAL A 528 -23.66 -6.64 8.60
C VAL A 528 -22.32 -7.29 8.32
N MET A 529 -21.64 -7.69 9.41
CA MET A 529 -20.52 -8.61 9.37
C MET A 529 -21.00 -10.02 9.70
N MET A 530 -20.72 -10.99 8.83
CA MET A 530 -20.97 -12.42 9.08
C MET A 530 -19.66 -13.10 9.43
N VAL A 531 -19.68 -13.86 10.54
CA VAL A 531 -18.53 -14.65 11.00
C VAL A 531 -18.94 -16.11 11.08
N GLY A 532 -18.19 -16.98 10.38
CA GLY A 532 -18.47 -18.40 10.28
C GLY A 532 -17.25 -19.26 9.93
N ASP A 533 -17.44 -20.57 9.86
CA ASP A 533 -16.39 -21.53 9.47
C ASP A 533 -16.27 -21.71 7.93
N GLY A 534 -17.20 -21.14 7.17
CA GLY A 534 -17.21 -21.12 5.71
C GLY A 534 -17.79 -22.35 5.02
N ILE A 535 -17.97 -23.47 5.67
CA ILE A 535 -18.51 -24.70 5.03
C ILE A 535 -20.03 -24.60 4.90
N ASN A 536 -20.71 -24.26 6.01
CA ASN A 536 -22.17 -24.18 6.09
C ASN A 536 -22.72 -22.78 5.85
N ASP A 537 -21.87 -21.77 5.86
CA ASP A 537 -22.25 -20.36 5.90
C ASP A 537 -21.94 -19.61 4.60
N THR A 538 -21.50 -20.31 3.56
CA THR A 538 -21.01 -19.72 2.30
C THR A 538 -21.97 -18.70 1.70
N GLN A 539 -23.29 -18.97 1.72
CA GLN A 539 -24.30 -18.06 1.16
C GLN A 539 -24.47 -16.79 2.01
N ALA A 540 -24.50 -16.94 3.35
CA ALA A 540 -24.61 -15.81 4.27
C ALA A 540 -23.33 -14.95 4.26
N LEU A 541 -22.15 -15.60 4.19
CA LEU A 541 -20.85 -14.93 4.04
C LEU A 541 -20.78 -14.12 2.74
N ALA A 542 -21.27 -14.69 1.62
CA ALA A 542 -21.26 -14.00 0.33
C ALA A 542 -22.21 -12.79 0.29
N LEU A 543 -23.32 -12.81 1.05
CA LEU A 543 -24.31 -11.74 1.11
C LEU A 543 -23.89 -10.60 2.05
N ALA A 544 -23.19 -10.90 3.13
CA ALA A 544 -22.79 -9.92 4.13
C ALA A 544 -21.93 -8.78 3.57
N ASP A 545 -22.00 -7.59 4.16
CA ASP A 545 -21.15 -6.45 3.79
C ASP A 545 -19.67 -6.75 4.05
N VAL A 546 -19.41 -7.49 5.13
CA VAL A 546 -18.09 -8.03 5.47
C VAL A 546 -18.24 -9.50 5.85
N SER A 547 -17.52 -10.37 5.19
CA SER A 547 -17.42 -11.80 5.54
C SER A 547 -16.09 -12.09 6.24
N MET A 548 -16.18 -12.83 7.36
CA MET A 548 -15.01 -13.21 8.15
C MET A 548 -15.04 -14.72 8.43
N ALA A 549 -13.94 -15.40 8.10
CA ALA A 549 -13.74 -16.81 8.41
C ALA A 549 -12.76 -16.98 9.58
N ILE A 550 -13.00 -17.99 10.42
CA ILE A 550 -12.17 -18.30 11.59
C ILE A 550 -11.53 -19.68 11.44
N GLY A 551 -10.26 -19.78 11.88
CA GLY A 551 -9.54 -21.03 12.01
C GLY A 551 -8.74 -21.42 10.78
N LYS A 552 -8.18 -22.62 10.81
CA LYS A 552 -7.47 -23.28 9.69
C LYS A 552 -8.49 -23.59 8.59
N GLY A 553 -9.09 -22.52 8.04
CA GLY A 553 -10.22 -22.59 7.11
C GLY A 553 -9.93 -23.57 5.99
N THR A 554 -10.93 -24.35 5.64
CA THR A 554 -10.95 -25.07 4.38
C THR A 554 -10.64 -24.09 3.26
N ASP A 555 -9.96 -24.50 2.19
CA ASP A 555 -9.67 -23.67 1.02
C ASP A 555 -10.91 -22.88 0.57
N VAL A 556 -12.11 -23.42 0.74
CA VAL A 556 -13.40 -22.80 0.41
C VAL A 556 -13.72 -21.57 1.28
N ALA A 557 -13.43 -21.63 2.59
CA ALA A 557 -13.68 -20.50 3.49
C ALA A 557 -12.77 -19.32 3.19
N MET A 558 -11.50 -19.59 2.91
CA MET A 558 -10.52 -18.58 2.53
C MET A 558 -10.85 -17.94 1.16
N ASP A 559 -11.46 -18.69 0.25
CA ASP A 559 -11.84 -18.16 -1.06
C ASP A 559 -13.06 -17.21 -0.99
N VAL A 560 -14.01 -17.45 -0.10
CA VAL A 560 -15.24 -16.66 0.01
C VAL A 560 -15.08 -15.48 0.99
N ALA A 561 -14.37 -15.68 2.11
CA ALA A 561 -14.23 -14.66 3.13
C ALA A 561 -13.36 -13.48 2.67
N GLN A 562 -13.77 -12.27 3.06
CA GLN A 562 -13.02 -11.04 2.84
C GLN A 562 -11.96 -10.82 3.93
N VAL A 563 -12.18 -11.37 5.11
CA VAL A 563 -11.24 -11.36 6.23
C VAL A 563 -11.09 -12.79 6.75
N THR A 564 -9.87 -13.24 6.99
CA THR A 564 -9.59 -14.55 7.56
C THR A 564 -8.76 -14.40 8.83
N LEU A 565 -9.25 -14.99 9.92
CA LEU A 565 -8.53 -15.08 11.19
C LEU A 565 -7.80 -16.42 11.22
N MET A 566 -6.47 -16.40 11.32
CA MET A 566 -5.66 -17.61 11.27
C MET A 566 -5.63 -18.39 12.59
N GLY A 567 -5.93 -17.71 13.70
CA GLY A 567 -6.02 -18.31 15.04
C GLY A 567 -7.45 -18.54 15.50
N ASP A 568 -7.59 -19.25 16.62
CA ASP A 568 -8.87 -19.54 17.26
C ASP A 568 -9.30 -18.52 18.30
N ASP A 569 -8.48 -17.48 18.57
CA ASP A 569 -8.79 -16.42 19.53
C ASP A 569 -9.79 -15.41 18.94
N LEU A 570 -10.98 -15.35 19.55
CA LEU A 570 -12.04 -14.45 19.10
C LEU A 570 -11.79 -12.97 19.38
N LEU A 571 -10.80 -12.60 20.21
CA LEU A 571 -10.36 -11.21 20.38
C LEU A 571 -9.82 -10.60 19.09
N ALA A 572 -9.42 -11.43 18.11
CA ALA A 572 -9.03 -10.96 16.79
C ALA A 572 -10.18 -10.23 16.04
N ILE A 573 -11.46 -10.53 16.34
CA ILE A 573 -12.62 -9.87 15.71
C ILE A 573 -12.69 -8.37 16.12
N PRO A 574 -12.82 -8.01 17.42
CA PRO A 574 -12.82 -6.61 17.82
C PRO A 574 -11.50 -5.90 17.45
N GLU A 575 -10.38 -6.62 17.45
CA GLU A 575 -9.11 -6.05 17.04
C GLU A 575 -9.06 -5.71 15.53
N ALA A 576 -9.64 -6.55 14.67
CA ALA A 576 -9.79 -6.27 13.25
C ALA A 576 -10.63 -5.00 13.02
N VAL A 577 -11.76 -4.86 13.71
CA VAL A 577 -12.61 -3.66 13.66
C VAL A 577 -11.86 -2.42 14.13
N LYS A 578 -11.18 -2.49 15.26
CA LYS A 578 -10.37 -1.40 15.82
C LYS A 578 -9.25 -0.96 14.88
N LEU A 579 -8.52 -1.92 14.28
CA LEU A 579 -7.46 -1.65 13.34
C LEU A 579 -7.99 -1.01 12.05
N SER A 580 -9.13 -1.49 11.56
CA SER A 580 -9.84 -0.88 10.43
C SER A 580 -10.19 0.58 10.72
N ARG A 581 -10.83 0.86 11.86
CA ARG A 581 -11.19 2.23 12.28
C ARG A 581 -9.97 3.14 12.37
N LYS A 582 -8.87 2.67 12.99
CA LYS A 582 -7.61 3.42 13.08
C LYS A 582 -7.02 3.70 11.70
N THR A 583 -6.97 2.70 10.83
CA THR A 583 -6.38 2.83 9.49
C THR A 583 -7.16 3.82 8.63
N VAL A 584 -8.49 3.69 8.60
CA VAL A 584 -9.33 4.60 7.80
C VAL A 584 -9.35 6.02 8.39
N SER A 585 -9.30 6.17 9.71
CA SER A 585 -9.13 7.49 10.35
C SER A 585 -7.81 8.15 9.92
N MET A 586 -6.73 7.37 9.86
CA MET A 586 -5.42 7.84 9.40
C MET A 586 -5.45 8.28 7.92
N ILE A 587 -6.16 7.54 7.07
CA ILE A 587 -6.37 7.94 5.67
C ILE A 587 -7.02 9.33 5.60
N TRP A 588 -8.09 9.56 6.36
CA TRP A 588 -8.78 10.86 6.38
C TRP A 588 -7.91 11.99 6.95
N GLN A 589 -7.12 11.74 7.99
CA GLN A 589 -6.14 12.70 8.50
C GLN A 589 -5.09 13.05 7.44
N ASN A 590 -4.55 12.05 6.77
CA ASN A 590 -3.58 12.25 5.70
C ASN A 590 -4.14 13.09 4.55
N LEU A 591 -5.37 12.79 4.12
CA LEU A 591 -6.07 13.55 3.08
C LEU A 591 -6.34 14.98 3.51
N PHE A 592 -6.80 15.18 4.74
CA PHE A 592 -7.03 16.51 5.29
C PHE A 592 -5.77 17.38 5.22
N TRP A 593 -4.64 16.88 5.72
CA TRP A 593 -3.38 17.59 5.67
C TRP A 593 -2.90 17.84 4.24
N ALA A 594 -3.02 16.86 3.34
CA ALA A 594 -2.64 17.01 1.95
C ALA A 594 -3.45 18.10 1.23
N PHE A 595 -4.75 18.27 1.55
CA PHE A 595 -5.59 19.32 0.98
C PHE A 595 -5.35 20.70 1.61
N VAL A 596 -5.23 20.76 2.94
CA VAL A 596 -5.03 22.02 3.68
C VAL A 596 -3.77 22.73 3.22
N TYR A 597 -2.68 22.02 3.02
CA TYR A 597 -1.45 22.60 2.48
C TYR A 597 -1.70 23.34 1.17
N ASN A 598 -2.38 22.70 0.22
CA ASN A 598 -2.65 23.30 -1.08
C ASN A 598 -3.62 24.48 -0.99
N ILE A 599 -4.70 24.35 -0.20
CA ILE A 599 -5.72 25.42 -0.03
C ILE A 599 -5.10 26.69 0.58
N VAL A 600 -4.18 26.54 1.53
CA VAL A 600 -3.53 27.68 2.18
C VAL A 600 -2.40 28.25 1.32
N CYS A 601 -1.55 27.38 0.78
CA CYS A 601 -0.32 27.83 0.12
C CYS A 601 -0.54 28.33 -1.32
N ILE A 602 -1.56 27.88 -2.05
CA ILE A 602 -1.84 28.37 -3.41
C ILE A 602 -2.18 29.87 -3.41
N PRO A 603 -3.12 30.39 -2.58
CA PRO A 603 -3.36 31.81 -2.49
C PRO A 603 -2.14 32.64 -2.07
N LEU A 604 -1.34 32.12 -1.12
CA LEU A 604 -0.11 32.77 -0.68
C LEU A 604 0.93 32.86 -1.81
N ALA A 605 1.08 31.79 -2.61
CA ALA A 605 1.95 31.78 -3.77
C ALA A 605 1.45 32.68 -4.89
N ALA A 606 0.13 32.81 -5.05
CA ALA A 606 -0.49 33.75 -5.98
C ALA A 606 -0.33 35.22 -5.57
N GLY A 607 0.08 35.50 -4.33
CA GLY A 607 0.27 36.86 -3.83
C GLY A 607 -0.97 37.47 -3.16
N ALA A 608 -1.87 36.65 -2.59
CA ALA A 608 -3.09 37.13 -1.95
C ALA A 608 -2.82 38.12 -0.79
N LEU A 609 -1.66 38.06 -0.12
CA LEU A 609 -1.32 38.96 0.98
C LEU A 609 -1.02 40.37 0.54
N TYR A 610 -0.62 40.57 -0.72
CA TYR A 610 -0.46 41.95 -1.27
C TYR A 610 -1.76 42.74 -1.25
N ILE A 611 -2.94 42.11 -1.35
CA ILE A 611 -4.25 42.75 -1.23
C ILE A 611 -4.41 43.41 0.13
N PHE A 612 -3.76 42.88 1.16
CA PHE A 612 -3.77 43.39 2.54
C PHE A 612 -2.57 44.30 2.86
N GLY A 613 -1.76 44.68 1.84
CA GLY A 613 -0.57 45.49 2.03
C GLY A 613 0.62 44.80 2.69
N ILE A 614 0.59 43.45 2.74
CA ILE A 614 1.69 42.66 3.30
C ILE A 614 2.57 42.17 2.15
N ASP A 615 3.82 42.61 2.12
CA ASP A 615 4.82 42.23 1.13
C ASP A 615 5.42 40.86 1.50
N PHE A 616 4.60 39.81 1.39
CA PHE A 616 5.02 38.44 1.59
C PHE A 616 4.44 37.54 0.51
N GLN A 617 5.30 36.79 -0.14
CA GLN A 617 4.91 35.81 -1.15
C GLN A 617 5.79 34.55 -1.05
N ILE A 618 5.18 33.39 -1.31
CA ILE A 618 5.91 32.13 -1.39
C ILE A 618 6.65 32.09 -2.73
N THR A 619 7.98 32.07 -2.68
CA THR A 619 8.82 31.88 -3.87
C THR A 619 8.75 30.43 -4.37
N PRO A 620 9.09 30.14 -5.64
CA PRO A 620 9.13 28.75 -6.15
C PRO A 620 10.06 27.84 -5.35
N MET A 621 11.10 28.37 -4.74
CA MET A 621 12.02 27.65 -3.86
C MET A 621 11.31 27.18 -2.58
N TRP A 622 10.64 28.10 -1.85
CA TRP A 622 9.87 27.77 -0.66
C TRP A 622 8.70 26.84 -0.98
N ALA A 623 8.04 27.05 -2.13
CA ALA A 623 6.97 26.19 -2.63
C ALA A 623 7.42 24.73 -2.75
N SER A 624 8.59 24.49 -3.35
CA SER A 624 9.13 23.12 -3.52
C SER A 624 9.53 22.47 -2.19
N GLY A 625 10.09 23.25 -1.25
CA GLY A 625 10.43 22.77 0.10
C GLY A 625 9.18 22.36 0.90
N LEU A 626 8.15 23.22 0.92
CA LEU A 626 6.87 22.94 1.58
C LEU A 626 6.17 21.71 1.00
N MET A 627 6.22 21.52 -0.32
CA MET A 627 5.69 20.32 -0.98
C MET A 627 6.39 19.04 -0.49
N ALA A 628 7.72 19.05 -0.38
CA ALA A 628 8.47 17.92 0.15
C ALA A 628 8.09 17.62 1.61
N CYS A 629 7.95 18.65 2.45
CA CYS A 629 7.51 18.52 3.84
C CYS A 629 6.08 17.95 3.95
N SER A 630 5.16 18.36 3.07
CA SER A 630 3.79 17.82 3.02
C SER A 630 3.78 16.31 2.76
N SER A 631 4.55 15.83 1.78
CA SER A 631 4.65 14.40 1.49
C SER A 631 5.26 13.62 2.66
N LEU A 632 6.30 14.16 3.29
CA LEU A 632 6.95 13.55 4.45
C LEU A 632 5.99 13.46 5.65
N SER A 633 5.19 14.50 5.90
CA SER A 633 4.23 14.53 7.01
C SER A 633 3.17 13.42 6.89
N VAL A 634 2.64 13.18 5.70
CA VAL A 634 1.67 12.10 5.42
C VAL A 634 2.28 10.72 5.69
N VAL A 635 3.53 10.51 5.27
CA VAL A 635 4.21 9.24 5.50
C VAL A 635 4.49 9.02 6.99
N LEU A 636 5.03 10.02 7.68
CA LEU A 636 5.30 9.94 9.12
C LEU A 636 4.01 9.71 9.92
N ASN A 637 2.91 10.37 9.54
CA ASN A 637 1.63 10.13 10.17
C ASN A 637 1.17 8.68 9.97
N SER A 638 1.30 8.12 8.75
CA SER A 638 0.96 6.72 8.47
C SER A 638 1.79 5.72 9.30
N LEU A 639 3.08 6.01 9.52
CA LEU A 639 3.95 5.16 10.33
C LEU A 639 3.55 5.12 11.83
N ARG A 640 2.78 6.09 12.33
CA ARG A 640 2.22 6.05 13.69
C ARG A 640 1.33 4.83 13.94
N LEU A 641 0.68 4.30 12.89
CA LEU A 641 -0.06 3.04 13.00
C LEU A 641 0.82 1.85 13.43
N LYS A 642 2.10 1.89 13.10
CA LYS A 642 3.04 0.83 13.46
C LYS A 642 3.43 0.88 14.95
N LEU A 643 3.41 2.06 15.56
CA LEU A 643 3.82 2.30 16.94
C LEU A 643 2.69 2.10 17.96
N GLY A 644 1.41 2.10 17.54
CA GLY A 644 0.22 1.96 18.39
C GLY A 644 -0.67 0.81 17.97
#